data_0a81e7b0c6b85ef7d6bf258bc6b0543c
#
_entry.id   0a81e7b0c6b85ef7d6bf258bc6b0543c
#
_cell.length_a   1.000
_cell.length_b   1.000
_cell.length_c   1.000
_cell.angle_alpha   90.00
_cell.angle_beta   90.00
_cell.angle_gamma   90.00
#
_symmetry.space_group_name_H-M   'P 1'
#
loop_
_entity.id
_entity.type
_entity.pdbx_description
1 polymer ?
#
loop_
_entity_poly.entity_id
_entity_poly.type
_entity_poly.pdbx_seq_one_letter_code
_entity_poly.pdbx_strand_id
1 'polypeptide(L)'
;MKTRRLSGFSTLEERTVLPDKNVLLQDAVGKRVLLLGNEAIARGILEAGISVVTTYPGTPASEIGDSISEIASQAGLYMEYSVNEMVALEVVAGAANSGVRSLTAMKHVGLNVAADALMTLAYAGVRASCVIVTADDPECYSSQNEQDNRYYALLANLPCLEPSDPQEAKEMTVYAAEISEKLELPVLLRTTTRVSHTRGPVEYRELRKPSLKGEFVRDAKRLIMVPAYSRPKHDVLLTQTAKALEISEQSSHNKIVREGHEIGIISSGAAYNYAVEAADLLGLGAGILKLGMTHPLPEKMIARFLNSHEKVVVVEELEPYLEVQTKAIAKDHAPNTDVLGKLKGQHFARAGELTTRLVAAGLSKITGKKAPIDFKQIEEKYATAAKDLPSRPPILCAGCPHRASYYVIKKVGGERAVYPDDIGCYALGIAPPLGVGDIMICMGASVGMAQGISRVTSRDTVATIGDSTFFHGGIPGLVNAVYNNSKITVVVLDNLATAMTGHQPHPGTGSTGMGASRERVLIERVAEGCGVKYVRVVNPFRTREAGAVLKEALQQTEPSVVVFRAPCTLMDAREKRRRGVGVPPSRITEKCTNCMACVRLLGCPAIVVEGGKARIDESTCAGCGLCISVCPFGAIQGSCAE
;
A
#
# COMPACT_ATOMS: atom_id res chain seq x y z
N MET A 1 -49.17 -26.69 -23.91
CA MET A 1 -49.11 -25.30 -23.34
C MET A 1 -47.66 -24.83 -23.43
N LYS A 2 -47.46 -23.71 -24.12
CA LYS A 2 -46.19 -23.25 -24.64
C LYS A 2 -45.31 -22.64 -23.55
N THR A 3 -44.15 -23.22 -23.29
CA THR A 3 -43.05 -22.61 -22.50
C THR A 3 -42.35 -21.56 -23.37
N ARG A 4 -42.49 -20.29 -22.98
CA ARG A 4 -41.70 -19.19 -23.55
C ARG A 4 -40.26 -19.28 -23.02
N ARG A 5 -39.32 -19.59 -23.90
CA ARG A 5 -37.89 -19.40 -23.70
C ARG A 5 -37.64 -17.88 -23.67
N LEU A 6 -37.07 -17.40 -22.57
CA LEU A 6 -36.42 -16.08 -22.48
C LEU A 6 -35.04 -16.23 -23.13
N SER A 7 -34.96 -15.95 -24.42
CA SER A 7 -33.72 -15.72 -25.16
C SER A 7 -33.41 -14.23 -25.08
N GLY A 8 -32.29 -13.87 -24.46
CA GLY A 8 -31.84 -12.49 -24.44
C GLY A 8 -30.70 -12.20 -23.47
N PHE A 9 -29.75 -13.12 -23.33
CA PHE A 9 -28.41 -12.76 -22.87
C PHE A 9 -27.48 -12.86 -24.08
N SER A 10 -27.30 -11.75 -24.77
CA SER A 10 -26.25 -11.61 -25.78
C SER A 10 -24.91 -11.75 -25.07
N THR A 11 -24.14 -12.70 -25.56
CA THR A 11 -22.72 -12.92 -25.29
C THR A 11 -21.96 -11.60 -25.29
N LEU A 12 -21.16 -11.39 -24.25
CA LEU A 12 -20.14 -10.34 -24.14
C LEU A 12 -18.99 -10.60 -25.14
N GLU A 13 -19.29 -10.67 -26.42
CA GLU A 13 -18.35 -10.63 -27.52
C GLU A 13 -18.65 -9.39 -28.35
N GLU A 14 -18.11 -8.27 -27.91
CA GLU A 14 -17.69 -7.12 -28.71
C GLU A 14 -17.16 -6.05 -27.74
N ARG A 15 -16.06 -6.38 -27.06
CA ARG A 15 -15.13 -5.30 -26.68
C ARG A 15 -14.50 -4.86 -28.00
N THR A 16 -14.93 -3.74 -28.53
CA THR A 16 -14.17 -2.98 -29.52
C THR A 16 -12.74 -2.88 -29.01
N VAL A 17 -11.86 -3.69 -29.62
CA VAL A 17 -10.42 -3.64 -29.42
C VAL A 17 -10.00 -2.26 -29.91
N LEU A 18 -9.82 -1.33 -28.98
CA LEU A 18 -9.08 -0.10 -29.28
C LEU A 18 -7.65 -0.53 -29.64
N PRO A 19 -7.06 -0.01 -30.72
CA PRO A 19 -5.78 -0.49 -31.26
C PRO A 19 -4.55 0.07 -30.52
N ASP A 20 -4.62 0.34 -29.25
CA ASP A 20 -3.42 0.65 -28.48
C ASP A 20 -3.01 -0.59 -27.68
N LYS A 21 -2.04 -1.34 -28.26
CA LYS A 21 -1.28 -2.31 -27.47
C LYS A 21 -0.76 -1.57 -26.24
N ASN A 22 -1.16 -2.03 -25.05
CA ASN A 22 -0.67 -1.48 -23.78
C ASN A 22 0.85 -1.26 -23.90
N VAL A 23 1.30 -0.07 -23.55
CA VAL A 23 2.69 0.35 -23.73
C VAL A 23 3.68 -0.66 -23.13
N LEU A 24 3.31 -1.33 -22.03
CA LEU A 24 4.14 -2.34 -21.37
C LEU A 24 4.36 -3.62 -22.20
N LEU A 25 3.46 -3.94 -23.12
CA LEU A 25 3.56 -5.13 -23.98
C LEU A 25 4.31 -4.90 -25.30
N GLN A 26 4.82 -3.69 -25.53
CA GLN A 26 5.57 -3.41 -26.75
C GLN A 26 6.91 -4.14 -26.72
N ASP A 27 7.13 -5.03 -27.69
CA ASP A 27 8.43 -5.69 -27.92
C ASP A 27 9.28 -4.82 -28.86
N ALA A 28 9.91 -3.81 -28.25
CA ALA A 28 10.65 -2.77 -28.99
C ALA A 28 11.97 -2.46 -28.25
N VAL A 29 12.94 -3.37 -28.40
CA VAL A 29 14.25 -3.27 -27.76
C VAL A 29 14.94 -1.94 -28.10
N GLY A 30 15.51 -1.28 -27.10
CA GLY A 30 16.16 0.04 -27.22
C GLY A 30 15.22 1.23 -27.23
N LYS A 31 13.89 1.00 -27.31
CA LYS A 31 12.93 2.10 -27.22
C LYS A 31 12.89 2.66 -25.82
N ARG A 32 12.93 4.01 -25.70
CA ARG A 32 12.72 4.72 -24.43
C ARG A 32 11.29 5.18 -24.30
N VAL A 33 10.68 4.83 -23.16
CA VAL A 33 9.29 5.15 -22.83
C VAL A 33 9.23 5.81 -21.45
N LEU A 34 8.39 6.82 -21.29
CA LEU A 34 8.19 7.48 -20.02
C LEU A 34 7.24 6.62 -19.15
N LEU A 35 7.78 5.97 -18.14
CA LEU A 35 7.05 5.11 -17.21
C LEU A 35 7.12 5.64 -15.78
N LEU A 36 6.07 5.34 -15.01
CA LEU A 36 6.09 5.43 -13.56
C LEU A 36 7.05 4.36 -12.99
N GLY A 37 7.63 4.57 -11.82
CA GLY A 37 8.49 3.55 -11.18
C GLY A 37 7.79 2.20 -11.01
N ASN A 38 6.53 2.20 -10.58
CA ASN A 38 5.73 0.98 -10.48
C ASN A 38 5.42 0.34 -11.85
N GLU A 39 5.16 1.15 -12.89
CA GLU A 39 5.02 0.67 -14.28
C GLU A 39 6.34 0.09 -14.80
N ALA A 40 7.47 0.66 -14.40
CA ALA A 40 8.79 0.16 -14.75
C ALA A 40 9.09 -1.20 -14.11
N ILE A 41 8.68 -1.42 -12.84
CA ILE A 41 8.73 -2.73 -12.20
C ILE A 41 7.84 -3.73 -12.96
N ALA A 42 6.61 -3.33 -13.34
CA ALA A 42 5.72 -4.17 -14.14
C ALA A 42 6.35 -4.54 -15.50
N ARG A 43 7.06 -3.61 -16.14
CA ARG A 43 7.86 -3.92 -17.34
C ARG A 43 9.01 -4.89 -17.03
N GLY A 44 9.70 -4.71 -15.91
CA GLY A 44 10.75 -5.62 -15.43
C GLY A 44 10.25 -7.05 -15.22
N ILE A 45 9.01 -7.22 -14.71
CA ILE A 45 8.33 -8.51 -14.57
C ILE A 45 8.25 -9.24 -15.92
N LEU A 46 7.86 -8.53 -16.98
CA LEU A 46 7.76 -9.10 -18.32
C LEU A 46 9.14 -9.43 -18.91
N GLU A 47 10.13 -8.55 -18.74
CA GLU A 47 11.50 -8.76 -19.21
C GLU A 47 12.22 -9.88 -18.43
N ALA A 48 11.87 -10.10 -17.16
CA ALA A 48 12.37 -11.22 -16.36
C ALA A 48 11.70 -12.56 -16.68
N GLY A 49 10.56 -12.57 -17.38
CA GLY A 49 9.77 -13.77 -17.64
C GLY A 49 9.11 -14.31 -16.36
N ILE A 50 8.78 -13.44 -15.43
CA ILE A 50 8.01 -13.78 -14.22
C ILE A 50 6.60 -14.16 -14.64
N SER A 51 6.12 -15.31 -14.16
CA SER A 51 4.91 -15.95 -14.63
C SER A 51 3.77 -15.93 -13.61
N VAL A 52 4.09 -15.82 -12.32
CA VAL A 52 3.12 -15.72 -11.23
C VAL A 52 3.37 -14.43 -10.48
N VAL A 53 2.36 -13.56 -10.44
CA VAL A 53 2.39 -12.28 -9.73
C VAL A 53 1.24 -12.23 -8.73
N THR A 54 1.55 -11.87 -7.49
CA THR A 54 0.55 -11.68 -6.45
C THR A 54 0.72 -10.32 -5.78
N THR A 55 -0.34 -9.78 -5.22
CA THR A 55 -0.27 -8.56 -4.43
C THR A 55 -1.46 -8.45 -3.47
N TYR A 56 -1.28 -7.75 -2.35
CA TYR A 56 -2.38 -7.08 -1.67
C TYR A 56 -2.23 -5.58 -1.87
N PRO A 57 -3.29 -4.85 -2.29
CA PRO A 57 -3.18 -3.45 -2.67
C PRO A 57 -2.76 -2.56 -1.50
N GLY A 58 -1.70 -1.78 -1.68
CA GLY A 58 -1.17 -0.85 -0.68
C GLY A 58 -0.28 0.22 -1.32
N THR A 59 -0.69 1.50 -1.25
CA THR A 59 0.12 2.62 -1.74
C THR A 59 1.38 2.79 -0.88
N PRO A 60 2.59 2.84 -1.47
CA PRO A 60 2.90 3.21 -2.86
C PRO A 60 3.20 2.04 -3.82
N ALA A 61 2.77 0.79 -3.58
CA ALA A 61 3.03 -0.35 -4.45
C ALA A 61 1.85 -0.76 -5.35
N SER A 62 0.66 -0.17 -5.20
CA SER A 62 -0.60 -0.64 -5.83
C SER A 62 -0.52 -0.72 -7.35
N GLU A 63 0.11 0.25 -8.01
CA GLU A 63 0.14 0.34 -9.47
C GLU A 63 0.96 -0.79 -10.13
N ILE A 64 1.80 -1.51 -9.37
CA ILE A 64 2.49 -2.72 -9.88
C ILE A 64 1.45 -3.78 -10.23
N GLY A 65 0.58 -4.11 -9.24
CA GLY A 65 -0.49 -5.06 -9.41
C GLY A 65 -1.52 -4.61 -10.44
N ASP A 66 -1.92 -3.33 -10.41
CA ASP A 66 -2.89 -2.77 -11.33
C ASP A 66 -2.40 -2.85 -12.78
N SER A 67 -1.15 -2.46 -13.04
CA SER A 67 -0.53 -2.56 -14.37
C SER A 67 -0.47 -4.00 -14.89
N ILE A 68 -0.09 -4.95 -14.03
CA ILE A 68 -0.05 -6.37 -14.42
C ILE A 68 -1.46 -6.92 -14.60
N SER A 69 -2.43 -6.58 -13.75
CA SER A 69 -3.83 -7.04 -13.86
C SER A 69 -4.44 -6.69 -15.21
N GLU A 70 -4.13 -5.51 -15.75
CA GLU A 70 -4.63 -5.07 -17.07
C GLU A 70 -4.09 -5.91 -18.25
N ILE A 71 -2.86 -6.43 -18.14
CA ILE A 71 -2.15 -7.07 -19.24
C ILE A 71 -1.93 -8.58 -19.04
N ALA A 72 -2.17 -9.12 -17.86
CA ALA A 72 -1.80 -10.49 -17.48
C ALA A 72 -2.28 -11.55 -18.48
N SER A 73 -3.55 -11.47 -18.90
CA SER A 73 -4.12 -12.41 -19.87
C SER A 73 -3.43 -12.33 -21.24
N GLN A 74 -3.05 -11.13 -21.70
CA GLN A 74 -2.37 -10.92 -22.98
C GLN A 74 -0.90 -11.37 -22.90
N ALA A 75 -0.26 -11.13 -21.76
CA ALA A 75 1.12 -11.53 -21.50
C ALA A 75 1.25 -13.04 -21.24
N GLY A 76 0.15 -13.74 -20.92
CA GLY A 76 0.15 -15.18 -20.62
C GLY A 76 0.72 -15.51 -19.24
N LEU A 77 0.63 -14.59 -18.28
CA LEU A 77 1.03 -14.79 -16.88
C LEU A 77 -0.21 -14.87 -15.97
N TYR A 78 -0.02 -15.41 -14.78
CA TYR A 78 -1.04 -15.42 -13.72
C TYR A 78 -0.86 -14.24 -12.79
N MET A 79 -1.96 -13.56 -12.45
CA MET A 79 -2.00 -12.44 -11.52
C MET A 79 -3.20 -12.58 -10.58
N GLU A 80 -2.97 -12.37 -9.28
CA GLU A 80 -4.04 -12.29 -8.30
C GLU A 80 -3.87 -11.15 -7.29
N TYR A 81 -4.99 -10.59 -6.87
CA TYR A 81 -5.10 -9.84 -5.63
C TYR A 81 -5.41 -10.84 -4.50
N SER A 82 -4.41 -11.16 -3.71
CA SER A 82 -4.55 -12.08 -2.57
C SER A 82 -5.35 -11.43 -1.43
N VAL A 83 -5.88 -12.23 -0.51
CA VAL A 83 -6.67 -11.70 0.60
C VAL A 83 -5.86 -10.88 1.60
N ASN A 84 -4.57 -11.19 1.74
CA ASN A 84 -3.57 -10.43 2.49
C ASN A 84 -2.16 -10.74 1.97
N GLU A 85 -1.16 -10.04 2.52
CA GLU A 85 0.24 -10.14 2.07
C GLU A 85 0.91 -11.47 2.46
N MET A 86 0.49 -12.09 3.57
CA MET A 86 0.98 -13.42 3.96
C MET A 86 0.60 -14.44 2.88
N VAL A 87 -0.68 -14.50 2.52
CA VAL A 87 -1.16 -15.39 1.46
C VAL A 87 -0.51 -15.07 0.11
N ALA A 88 -0.32 -13.77 -0.18
CA ALA A 88 0.37 -13.35 -1.41
C ALA A 88 1.79 -13.92 -1.49
N LEU A 89 2.55 -13.85 -0.40
CA LEU A 89 3.90 -14.44 -0.33
C LEU A 89 3.87 -15.97 -0.39
N GLU A 90 2.93 -16.61 0.29
CA GLU A 90 2.80 -18.07 0.29
C GLU A 90 2.51 -18.63 -1.11
N VAL A 91 1.64 -17.95 -1.89
CA VAL A 91 1.33 -18.34 -3.28
C VAL A 91 2.57 -18.28 -4.17
N VAL A 92 3.33 -17.17 -4.12
CA VAL A 92 4.56 -17.06 -4.92
C VAL A 92 5.66 -17.99 -4.44
N ALA A 93 5.75 -18.28 -3.14
CA ALA A 93 6.67 -19.27 -2.60
C ALA A 93 6.35 -20.68 -3.12
N GLY A 94 5.07 -21.04 -3.17
CA GLY A 94 4.59 -22.28 -3.77
C GLY A 94 4.96 -22.39 -5.25
N ALA A 95 4.74 -21.32 -6.02
CA ALA A 95 5.10 -21.25 -7.45
C ALA A 95 6.63 -21.36 -7.65
N ALA A 96 7.42 -20.61 -6.90
CA ALA A 96 8.88 -20.63 -6.95
C ALA A 96 9.44 -22.02 -6.62
N ASN A 97 8.92 -22.68 -5.59
CA ASN A 97 9.33 -24.06 -5.24
C ASN A 97 8.85 -25.12 -6.24
N SER A 98 7.87 -24.78 -7.08
CA SER A 98 7.46 -25.58 -8.23
C SER A 98 8.26 -25.26 -9.51
N GLY A 99 9.31 -24.45 -9.43
CA GLY A 99 10.18 -24.11 -10.56
C GLY A 99 9.64 -23.01 -11.47
N VAL A 100 8.72 -22.18 -11.00
CA VAL A 100 8.12 -21.08 -11.77
C VAL A 100 8.55 -19.73 -11.18
N ARG A 101 9.09 -18.84 -12.04
CA ARG A 101 9.48 -17.47 -11.63
C ARG A 101 8.28 -16.71 -11.12
N SER A 102 8.41 -16.10 -9.95
CA SER A 102 7.31 -15.45 -9.25
C SER A 102 7.72 -14.14 -8.57
N LEU A 103 6.74 -13.26 -8.38
CA LEU A 103 6.92 -11.98 -7.68
C LEU A 103 5.67 -11.64 -6.88
N THR A 104 5.87 -11.11 -5.67
CA THR A 104 4.81 -10.45 -4.90
C THR A 104 5.16 -8.99 -4.66
N ALA A 105 4.15 -8.12 -4.64
CA ALA A 105 4.33 -6.70 -4.35
C ALA A 105 3.42 -6.26 -3.19
N MET A 106 3.98 -5.49 -2.28
CA MET A 106 3.27 -5.01 -1.10
C MET A 106 3.85 -3.71 -0.55
N LYS A 107 3.06 -3.00 0.23
CA LYS A 107 3.50 -1.86 1.03
C LYS A 107 4.36 -2.34 2.21
N HIS A 108 5.17 -1.43 2.80
CA HIS A 108 6.05 -1.78 3.93
C HIS A 108 5.30 -2.44 5.10
N VAL A 109 4.12 -1.96 5.48
CA VAL A 109 3.32 -2.58 6.56
C VAL A 109 2.78 -3.96 6.17
N GLY A 110 2.62 -4.24 4.88
CA GLY A 110 2.26 -5.56 4.37
C GLY A 110 3.36 -6.59 4.61
N LEU A 111 4.62 -6.18 4.58
CA LEU A 111 5.73 -7.07 4.92
C LEU A 111 5.68 -7.51 6.39
N ASN A 112 5.12 -6.70 7.29
CA ASN A 112 4.86 -7.11 8.67
C ASN A 112 3.85 -8.26 8.73
N VAL A 113 2.81 -8.23 7.88
CA VAL A 113 1.79 -9.30 7.79
C VAL A 113 2.41 -10.59 7.23
N ALA A 114 3.33 -10.46 6.28
CA ALA A 114 4.02 -11.58 5.63
C ALA A 114 5.29 -12.05 6.38
N ALA A 115 5.63 -11.42 7.52
CA ALA A 115 6.94 -11.60 8.18
C ALA A 115 7.23 -13.05 8.59
N ASP A 116 6.26 -13.77 9.15
CA ASP A 116 6.46 -15.17 9.57
C ASP A 116 6.79 -16.06 8.36
N ALA A 117 6.01 -15.93 7.29
CA ALA A 117 6.26 -16.63 6.03
C ALA A 117 7.64 -16.26 5.44
N LEU A 118 8.01 -14.97 5.45
CA LEU A 118 9.30 -14.47 4.96
C LEU A 118 10.49 -15.11 5.70
N MET A 119 10.46 -15.06 7.04
CA MET A 119 11.55 -15.57 7.86
C MET A 119 11.76 -17.06 7.66
N THR A 120 10.67 -17.81 7.56
CA THR A 120 10.73 -19.27 7.37
C THR A 120 11.10 -19.64 5.94
N LEU A 121 10.64 -18.88 4.94
CA LEU A 121 11.00 -19.08 3.53
C LEU A 121 12.49 -18.83 3.27
N ALA A 122 13.12 -17.90 4.00
CA ALA A 122 14.58 -17.70 3.94
C ALA A 122 15.37 -18.98 4.27
N TYR A 123 14.89 -19.78 5.21
CA TYR A 123 15.49 -21.09 5.54
C TYR A 123 15.18 -22.16 4.48
N ALA A 124 13.94 -22.24 4.02
CA ALA A 124 13.53 -23.22 3.02
C ALA A 124 14.20 -22.96 1.66
N GLY A 125 14.39 -21.69 1.34
CA GLY A 125 14.85 -21.26 0.02
C GLY A 125 13.81 -21.47 -1.07
N VAL A 126 14.20 -21.22 -2.32
CA VAL A 126 13.35 -21.32 -3.51
C VAL A 126 14.09 -22.06 -4.64
N ARG A 127 13.35 -22.62 -5.61
CA ARG A 127 13.93 -23.33 -6.75
C ARG A 127 13.99 -22.48 -8.02
N ALA A 128 13.01 -21.61 -8.20
CA ALA A 128 13.02 -20.56 -9.20
C ALA A 128 12.92 -19.22 -8.50
N SER A 129 12.97 -18.11 -9.23
CA SER A 129 12.98 -16.79 -8.60
C SER A 129 11.72 -16.51 -7.78
N CYS A 130 11.94 -15.91 -6.60
CA CYS A 130 10.93 -15.31 -5.76
C CYS A 130 11.38 -13.88 -5.41
N VAL A 131 10.78 -12.89 -6.08
CA VAL A 131 11.06 -11.49 -5.82
C VAL A 131 9.96 -10.90 -4.93
N ILE A 132 10.36 -10.18 -3.90
CA ILE A 132 9.44 -9.53 -2.97
C ILE A 132 9.66 -8.04 -3.07
N VAL A 133 8.73 -7.35 -3.75
CA VAL A 133 8.74 -5.89 -3.82
C VAL A 133 8.10 -5.34 -2.57
N THR A 134 8.83 -4.50 -1.83
CA THR A 134 8.33 -3.79 -0.66
C THR A 134 8.51 -2.29 -0.85
N ALA A 135 7.44 -1.51 -0.68
CA ALA A 135 7.47 -0.08 -0.90
C ALA A 135 7.27 0.68 0.42
N ASP A 136 8.32 1.38 0.85
CA ASP A 136 8.32 2.22 2.04
C ASP A 136 7.69 3.60 1.73
N ASP A 137 7.14 4.23 2.77
CA ASP A 137 6.44 5.51 2.65
C ASP A 137 7.01 6.54 3.66
N PRO A 138 8.24 7.06 3.41
CA PRO A 138 8.78 8.17 4.17
C PRO A 138 7.80 9.35 4.18
N GLU A 139 7.71 10.10 5.30
CA GLU A 139 6.71 11.16 5.56
C GLU A 139 5.28 10.65 5.79
N CYS A 140 5.01 9.34 5.80
CA CYS A 140 3.67 8.78 6.04
C CYS A 140 2.55 9.36 5.14
N TYR A 141 2.81 9.63 3.86
CA TYR A 141 1.81 10.21 2.95
C TYR A 141 0.50 9.42 2.89
N SER A 142 0.58 8.10 3.04
CA SER A 142 -0.59 7.21 3.01
C SER A 142 -0.49 6.06 4.01
N SER A 143 0.29 6.19 5.09
CA SER A 143 0.66 5.10 5.99
C SER A 143 0.34 5.40 7.45
N GLN A 144 0.29 4.34 8.27
CA GLN A 144 0.09 4.42 9.71
C GLN A 144 1.39 4.76 10.47
N ASN A 145 2.52 4.46 9.86
CA ASN A 145 3.85 4.70 10.42
C ASN A 145 4.89 4.88 9.32
N GLU A 146 6.07 5.33 9.68
CA GLU A 146 7.29 5.20 8.88
C GLU A 146 8.03 3.93 9.30
N GLN A 147 8.50 3.16 8.31
CA GLN A 147 9.20 1.90 8.55
C GLN A 147 10.26 1.68 7.48
N ASP A 148 11.43 1.21 7.89
CA ASP A 148 12.56 0.91 7.01
C ASP A 148 12.68 -0.59 6.78
N ASN A 149 12.21 -1.06 5.64
CA ASN A 149 12.17 -2.50 5.35
C ASN A 149 13.53 -3.11 4.98
N ARG A 150 14.61 -2.32 4.89
CA ARG A 150 15.97 -2.86 4.81
C ARG A 150 16.33 -3.72 6.04
N TYR A 151 15.74 -3.41 7.19
CA TYR A 151 15.92 -4.23 8.40
C TYR A 151 15.33 -5.63 8.29
N TYR A 152 14.29 -5.83 7.47
CA TYR A 152 13.79 -7.17 7.17
C TYR A 152 14.80 -7.99 6.37
N ALA A 153 15.49 -7.38 5.41
CA ALA A 153 16.55 -8.04 4.68
C ALA A 153 17.69 -8.47 5.59
N LEU A 154 18.12 -7.59 6.49
CA LEU A 154 19.15 -7.87 7.49
C LEU A 154 18.74 -9.00 8.43
N LEU A 155 17.52 -8.94 8.99
CA LEU A 155 17.01 -9.93 9.93
C LEU A 155 16.84 -11.32 9.30
N ALA A 156 16.36 -11.36 8.05
CA ALA A 156 16.11 -12.60 7.31
C ALA A 156 17.36 -13.12 6.56
N ASN A 157 18.49 -12.40 6.57
CA ASN A 157 19.68 -12.70 5.77
C ASN A 157 19.38 -12.83 4.26
N LEU A 158 18.53 -11.97 3.73
CA LEU A 158 18.11 -11.99 2.32
C LEU A 158 18.70 -10.82 1.53
N PRO A 159 19.08 -11.03 0.25
CA PRO A 159 19.52 -9.93 -0.60
C PRO A 159 18.45 -8.84 -0.73
N CYS A 160 18.91 -7.58 -0.71
CA CYS A 160 18.05 -6.41 -0.90
C CYS A 160 18.61 -5.48 -1.96
N LEU A 161 17.80 -5.15 -2.94
CA LEU A 161 18.07 -4.18 -3.99
C LEU A 161 17.25 -2.92 -3.77
N GLU A 162 17.82 -1.77 -4.09
CA GLU A 162 17.21 -0.45 -3.86
C GLU A 162 17.43 0.47 -5.06
N PRO A 163 16.47 0.56 -6.01
CA PRO A 163 16.59 1.43 -7.18
C PRO A 163 16.43 2.90 -6.83
N SER A 164 17.07 3.78 -7.60
CA SER A 164 17.00 5.22 -7.44
C SER A 164 16.06 5.93 -8.43
N ASP A 165 15.68 5.25 -9.50
CA ASP A 165 14.85 5.80 -10.58
C ASP A 165 14.07 4.69 -11.31
N PRO A 166 13.13 5.04 -12.22
CA PRO A 166 12.34 4.04 -12.95
C PRO A 166 13.16 3.09 -13.82
N GLN A 167 14.27 3.54 -14.42
CA GLN A 167 15.13 2.67 -15.20
C GLN A 167 15.74 1.56 -14.33
N GLU A 168 16.30 1.94 -13.19
CA GLU A 168 16.85 0.99 -12.24
C GLU A 168 15.76 0.09 -11.62
N ALA A 169 14.56 0.62 -11.37
CA ALA A 169 13.44 -0.17 -10.88
C ALA A 169 13.11 -1.34 -11.83
N LYS A 170 13.13 -1.09 -13.15
CA LYS A 170 12.98 -2.14 -14.16
C LYS A 170 14.17 -3.11 -14.16
N GLU A 171 15.41 -2.58 -14.22
CA GLU A 171 16.61 -3.40 -14.32
C GLU A 171 16.84 -4.26 -13.08
N MET A 172 16.63 -3.70 -11.90
CA MET A 172 16.77 -4.42 -10.64
C MET A 172 15.66 -5.45 -10.43
N THR A 173 14.48 -5.29 -11.04
CA THR A 173 13.47 -6.36 -11.06
C THR A 173 13.97 -7.59 -11.81
N VAL A 174 14.59 -7.41 -12.96
CA VAL A 174 15.23 -8.49 -13.73
C VAL A 174 16.39 -9.10 -12.95
N TYR A 175 17.26 -8.26 -12.42
CA TYR A 175 18.44 -8.68 -11.65
C TYR A 175 18.08 -9.41 -10.35
N ALA A 176 17.03 -8.97 -9.66
CA ALA A 176 16.49 -9.65 -8.48
C ALA A 176 16.07 -11.09 -8.79
N ALA A 177 15.40 -11.31 -9.94
CA ALA A 177 15.02 -12.65 -10.36
C ALA A 177 16.25 -13.54 -10.65
N GLU A 178 17.29 -12.99 -11.28
CA GLU A 178 18.52 -13.71 -11.58
C GLU A 178 19.32 -14.05 -10.30
N ILE A 179 19.43 -13.10 -9.36
CA ILE A 179 20.07 -13.33 -8.05
C ILE A 179 19.29 -14.40 -7.26
N SER A 180 17.97 -14.30 -7.23
CA SER A 180 17.11 -15.25 -6.51
C SER A 180 17.35 -16.69 -6.99
N GLU A 181 17.41 -16.92 -8.30
CA GLU A 181 17.72 -18.25 -8.86
C GLU A 181 19.15 -18.70 -8.56
N LYS A 182 20.13 -17.80 -8.68
CA LYS A 182 21.53 -18.12 -8.41
C LYS A 182 21.80 -18.50 -6.95
N LEU A 183 21.12 -17.84 -6.02
CA LEU A 183 21.26 -18.06 -4.59
C LEU A 183 20.25 -19.08 -4.04
N GLU A 184 19.23 -19.44 -4.80
CA GLU A 184 18.08 -20.20 -4.34
C GLU A 184 17.39 -19.57 -3.10
N LEU A 185 17.39 -18.24 -3.01
CA LEU A 185 16.79 -17.44 -1.93
C LEU A 185 15.77 -16.44 -2.49
N PRO A 186 14.75 -16.07 -1.71
CA PRO A 186 13.98 -14.85 -2.02
C PRO A 186 14.87 -13.62 -2.06
N VAL A 187 14.50 -12.63 -2.88
CA VAL A 187 15.21 -11.34 -2.97
C VAL A 187 14.23 -10.21 -2.72
N LEU A 188 14.59 -9.28 -1.84
CA LEU A 188 13.82 -8.05 -1.62
C LEU A 188 14.21 -6.99 -2.66
N LEU A 189 13.19 -6.38 -3.27
CA LEU A 189 13.33 -5.16 -4.07
C LEU A 189 12.60 -4.04 -3.31
N ARG A 190 13.37 -3.20 -2.64
CA ARG A 190 12.83 -2.12 -1.81
C ARG A 190 12.76 -0.83 -2.61
N THR A 191 11.57 -0.21 -2.64
CA THR A 191 11.36 1.12 -3.19
C THR A 191 10.86 2.08 -2.10
N THR A 192 10.83 3.37 -2.41
CA THR A 192 10.15 4.39 -1.61
C THR A 192 9.11 5.10 -2.47
N THR A 193 8.20 5.85 -1.84
CA THR A 193 7.16 6.62 -2.51
C THR A 193 7.68 7.41 -3.70
N ARG A 194 8.88 8.03 -3.59
CA ARG A 194 9.45 8.83 -4.67
C ARG A 194 9.85 7.98 -5.87
N VAL A 195 10.50 6.85 -5.67
CA VAL A 195 10.85 5.95 -6.77
C VAL A 195 9.60 5.36 -7.39
N SER A 196 8.67 4.87 -6.57
CA SER A 196 7.41 4.24 -7.02
C SER A 196 6.57 5.18 -7.90
N HIS A 197 6.48 6.46 -7.54
CA HIS A 197 5.59 7.44 -8.18
C HIS A 197 6.31 8.48 -9.06
N THR A 198 7.62 8.38 -9.26
CA THR A 198 8.34 9.22 -10.20
C THR A 198 8.20 8.67 -11.63
N ARG A 199 8.00 9.55 -12.60
CA ARG A 199 8.06 9.22 -14.02
C ARG A 199 9.45 9.49 -14.57
N GLY A 200 10.00 8.53 -15.31
CA GLY A 200 11.30 8.64 -15.96
C GLY A 200 11.37 7.87 -17.26
N PRO A 201 12.40 8.15 -18.10
CA PRO A 201 12.64 7.39 -19.33
C PRO A 201 13.14 5.99 -18.97
N VAL A 202 12.47 4.98 -19.51
CA VAL A 202 12.82 3.56 -19.34
C VAL A 202 13.12 2.96 -20.70
N GLU A 203 14.32 2.41 -20.85
CA GLU A 203 14.76 1.71 -22.05
C GLU A 203 14.30 0.25 -22.00
N TYR A 204 13.61 -0.20 -23.03
CA TYR A 204 13.07 -1.55 -23.12
C TYR A 204 14.13 -2.56 -23.56
N ARG A 205 14.08 -3.74 -22.94
CA ARG A 205 14.77 -4.97 -23.38
C ARG A 205 13.75 -5.97 -23.94
N GLU A 206 14.24 -7.08 -24.43
CA GLU A 206 13.43 -8.17 -24.97
C GLU A 206 12.47 -8.73 -23.91
N LEU A 207 11.24 -8.99 -24.32
CA LEU A 207 10.24 -9.66 -23.49
C LEU A 207 10.53 -11.16 -23.41
N ARG A 208 10.62 -11.70 -22.21
CA ARG A 208 10.74 -13.14 -22.00
C ARG A 208 9.35 -13.76 -21.89
N LYS A 209 9.11 -14.82 -22.67
CA LYS A 209 7.83 -15.53 -22.62
C LYS A 209 7.64 -16.20 -21.26
N PRO A 210 6.55 -15.91 -20.52
CA PRO A 210 6.27 -16.56 -19.26
C PRO A 210 5.91 -18.04 -19.47
N SER A 211 6.13 -18.86 -18.45
CA SER A 211 5.75 -20.26 -18.41
C SER A 211 5.10 -20.61 -17.08
N LEU A 212 3.84 -21.00 -17.14
CA LEU A 212 3.07 -21.50 -15.98
C LEU A 212 3.25 -23.02 -15.77
N LYS A 213 4.17 -23.64 -16.50
CA LYS A 213 4.47 -25.07 -16.37
C LYS A 213 5.60 -25.26 -15.36
N GLY A 214 5.27 -25.77 -14.20
CA GLY A 214 6.19 -26.12 -13.15
C GLY A 214 6.12 -27.59 -12.77
N GLU A 215 7.11 -28.06 -12.01
CA GLU A 215 7.16 -29.39 -11.42
C GLU A 215 7.56 -29.27 -9.96
N PHE A 216 6.73 -29.78 -9.07
CA PHE A 216 7.04 -29.82 -7.63
C PHE A 216 7.86 -31.06 -7.31
N VAL A 217 9.13 -30.85 -6.98
CA VAL A 217 10.03 -31.93 -6.53
C VAL A 217 9.95 -32.05 -5.01
N ARG A 218 9.61 -33.25 -4.53
CA ARG A 218 9.54 -33.53 -3.09
C ARG A 218 10.94 -33.56 -2.50
N ASP A 219 11.19 -32.69 -1.52
CA ASP A 219 12.40 -32.66 -0.71
C ASP A 219 12.03 -32.24 0.71
N ALA A 220 11.72 -33.23 1.55
CA ALA A 220 11.30 -32.99 2.93
C ALA A 220 12.40 -32.31 3.76
N LYS A 221 13.68 -32.64 3.52
CA LYS A 221 14.78 -32.02 4.26
C LYS A 221 14.99 -30.56 3.91
N ARG A 222 14.60 -30.18 2.69
CA ARG A 222 14.67 -28.79 2.22
C ARG A 222 13.45 -27.99 2.63
N LEU A 223 12.26 -28.54 2.48
CA LEU A 223 11.00 -27.77 2.45
C LEU A 223 10.18 -27.88 3.75
N ILE A 224 10.49 -28.84 4.64
CA ILE A 224 9.75 -29.00 5.90
C ILE A 224 10.55 -28.41 7.06
N MET A 225 10.07 -27.30 7.61
CA MET A 225 10.74 -26.55 8.65
C MET A 225 10.40 -27.08 10.06
N VAL A 226 10.89 -28.29 10.35
CA VAL A 226 10.91 -28.85 11.72
C VAL A 226 12.32 -28.73 12.31
N PRO A 227 12.50 -28.70 13.65
CA PRO A 227 13.79 -28.42 14.26
C PRO A 227 14.98 -29.25 13.72
N ALA A 228 14.73 -30.53 13.41
CA ALA A 228 15.77 -31.41 12.85
C ALA A 228 16.27 -30.97 11.47
N TYR A 229 15.43 -30.37 10.67
CA TYR A 229 15.76 -29.88 9.34
C TYR A 229 16.12 -28.39 9.34
N SER A 230 15.49 -27.58 10.19
CA SER A 230 15.73 -26.13 10.25
C SER A 230 17.14 -25.80 10.78
N ARG A 231 17.67 -26.55 11.77
CA ARG A 231 19.01 -26.28 12.34
C ARG A 231 20.11 -26.23 11.27
N PRO A 232 20.32 -27.28 10.45
CA PRO A 232 21.36 -27.23 9.41
C PRO A 232 21.04 -26.21 8.30
N LYS A 233 19.79 -25.78 8.14
CA LYS A 233 19.40 -24.76 7.16
C LYS A 233 19.92 -23.37 7.50
N HIS A 234 20.15 -23.07 8.76
CA HIS A 234 20.78 -21.80 9.14
C HIS A 234 22.20 -21.69 8.56
N ASP A 235 23.00 -22.74 8.65
CA ASP A 235 24.36 -22.76 8.06
C ASP A 235 24.31 -22.62 6.52
N VAL A 236 23.31 -23.26 5.89
CA VAL A 236 23.08 -23.09 4.44
C VAL A 236 22.73 -21.64 4.11
N LEU A 237 21.82 -21.01 4.86
CA LEU A 237 21.43 -19.61 4.67
C LEU A 237 22.63 -18.67 4.81
N LEU A 238 23.46 -18.86 5.86
CA LEU A 238 24.68 -18.06 6.04
C LEU A 238 25.69 -18.26 4.91
N THR A 239 25.81 -19.48 4.39
CA THR A 239 26.64 -19.75 3.21
C THR A 239 26.13 -19.02 1.96
N GLN A 240 24.82 -19.00 1.76
CA GLN A 240 24.21 -18.26 0.64
C GLN A 240 24.36 -16.74 0.83
N THR A 241 24.27 -16.23 2.07
CA THR A 241 24.54 -14.83 2.39
C THR A 241 25.98 -14.44 2.06
N ALA A 242 26.96 -15.31 2.32
CA ALA A 242 28.36 -15.10 1.92
C ALA A 242 28.50 -15.03 0.39
N LYS A 243 27.81 -15.89 -0.37
CA LYS A 243 27.79 -15.78 -1.84
C LYS A 243 27.07 -14.52 -2.31
N ALA A 244 26.02 -14.07 -1.62
CA ALA A 244 25.36 -12.81 -1.90
C ALA A 244 26.30 -11.62 -1.70
N LEU A 245 27.20 -11.67 -0.71
CA LEU A 245 28.25 -10.67 -0.52
C LEU A 245 29.19 -10.61 -1.72
N GLU A 246 29.62 -11.75 -2.26
CA GLU A 246 30.45 -11.79 -3.47
C GLU A 246 29.72 -11.17 -4.68
N ILE A 247 28.42 -11.43 -4.81
CA ILE A 247 27.57 -10.82 -5.84
C ILE A 247 27.50 -9.31 -5.63
N SER A 248 27.32 -8.86 -4.39
CA SER A 248 27.27 -7.43 -4.03
C SER A 248 28.56 -6.71 -4.40
N GLU A 249 29.73 -7.32 -4.13
CA GLU A 249 31.06 -6.77 -4.51
C GLU A 249 31.24 -6.60 -6.02
N GLN A 250 30.59 -7.44 -6.82
CA GLN A 250 30.71 -7.45 -8.29
C GLN A 250 29.53 -6.77 -8.99
N SER A 251 28.52 -6.33 -8.24
CA SER A 251 27.30 -5.77 -8.80
C SER A 251 27.57 -4.45 -9.52
N SER A 252 27.12 -4.33 -10.77
CA SER A 252 27.15 -3.07 -11.51
C SER A 252 26.24 -1.99 -10.94
N HIS A 253 25.32 -2.37 -10.05
CA HIS A 253 24.45 -1.45 -9.32
C HIS A 253 25.15 -0.82 -8.10
N ASN A 254 26.26 -1.39 -7.62
CA ASN A 254 27.15 -0.81 -6.63
C ASN A 254 28.36 -0.19 -7.37
N LYS A 255 28.48 1.12 -7.35
CA LYS A 255 29.52 1.78 -8.15
C LYS A 255 29.95 3.13 -7.58
N ILE A 256 31.23 3.45 -7.75
CA ILE A 256 31.72 4.81 -7.59
C ILE A 256 31.30 5.59 -8.85
N VAL A 257 30.31 6.49 -8.67
CA VAL A 257 29.71 7.26 -9.77
C VAL A 257 30.55 8.50 -10.08
N ARG A 258 31.22 9.01 -9.05
CA ARG A 258 32.10 10.20 -9.15
C ARG A 258 33.34 10.00 -8.29
N GLU A 259 34.47 10.26 -8.85
CA GLU A 259 35.72 10.42 -8.11
C GLU A 259 35.79 11.85 -7.54
N GLY A 260 36.34 11.99 -6.34
CA GLY A 260 36.54 13.27 -5.67
C GLY A 260 37.30 13.07 -4.37
N HIS A 261 37.93 14.12 -3.86
CA HIS A 261 38.79 14.00 -2.68
C HIS A 261 38.43 14.94 -1.53
N GLU A 262 37.51 15.86 -1.75
CA GLU A 262 37.11 16.84 -0.73
C GLU A 262 36.29 16.16 0.39
N ILE A 263 35.33 15.31 0.00
CA ILE A 263 34.45 14.55 0.90
C ILE A 263 33.90 13.34 0.14
N GLY A 264 33.74 12.21 0.81
CA GLY A 264 33.01 11.05 0.28
C GLY A 264 31.53 11.10 0.63
N ILE A 265 30.67 10.66 -0.27
CA ILE A 265 29.23 10.47 -0.02
C ILE A 265 28.85 9.03 -0.36
N ILE A 266 28.21 8.33 0.57
CA ILE A 266 27.60 7.00 0.34
C ILE A 266 26.09 7.16 0.39
N SER A 267 25.37 6.64 -0.62
CA SER A 267 23.93 6.77 -0.70
C SER A 267 23.29 5.65 -1.51
N SER A 268 21.97 5.45 -1.34
CA SER A 268 21.13 4.48 -2.05
C SER A 268 19.75 5.06 -2.38
N GLY A 269 19.01 4.37 -3.25
CA GLY A 269 17.62 4.70 -3.54
C GLY A 269 17.40 6.15 -3.98
N ALA A 270 16.26 6.73 -3.59
CA ALA A 270 15.92 8.13 -3.90
C ALA A 270 16.93 9.12 -3.31
N ALA A 271 17.46 8.83 -2.12
CA ALA A 271 18.43 9.69 -1.44
C ALA A 271 19.71 9.93 -2.25
N TYR A 272 20.09 8.97 -3.09
CA TYR A 272 21.23 9.13 -4.02
C TYR A 272 21.03 10.33 -4.97
N ASN A 273 19.84 10.50 -5.53
CA ASN A 273 19.58 11.60 -6.46
C ASN A 273 19.73 12.97 -5.75
N TYR A 274 19.19 13.06 -4.53
CA TYR A 274 19.31 14.28 -3.71
C TYR A 274 20.75 14.56 -3.30
N ALA A 275 21.54 13.51 -3.03
CA ALA A 275 22.95 13.64 -2.67
C ALA A 275 23.79 14.19 -3.83
N VAL A 276 23.56 13.66 -5.05
CA VAL A 276 24.24 14.15 -6.27
C VAL A 276 23.89 15.61 -6.52
N GLU A 277 22.60 15.94 -6.56
CA GLU A 277 22.12 17.29 -6.86
C GLU A 277 22.58 18.30 -5.79
N ALA A 278 22.55 17.92 -4.52
CA ALA A 278 23.04 18.77 -3.43
C ALA A 278 24.54 19.01 -3.49
N ALA A 279 25.35 17.99 -3.84
CA ALA A 279 26.77 18.12 -4.02
C ALA A 279 27.11 19.07 -5.18
N ASP A 280 26.39 18.96 -6.30
CA ASP A 280 26.54 19.84 -7.47
C ASP A 280 26.12 21.29 -7.13
N LEU A 281 25.01 21.45 -6.43
CA LEU A 281 24.51 22.76 -6.00
C LEU A 281 25.50 23.49 -5.09
N LEU A 282 26.21 22.75 -4.23
CA LEU A 282 27.23 23.29 -3.33
C LEU A 282 28.63 23.42 -3.98
N GLY A 283 28.80 22.98 -5.21
CA GLY A 283 30.08 22.93 -5.88
C GLY A 283 31.12 22.10 -5.12
N LEU A 284 30.69 20.93 -4.56
CA LEU A 284 31.56 20.03 -3.82
C LEU A 284 32.36 19.14 -4.77
N GLY A 285 33.66 19.06 -4.55
CA GLY A 285 34.56 18.06 -5.16
C GLY A 285 34.35 16.68 -4.48
N ALA A 286 33.11 16.24 -4.37
CA ALA A 286 32.76 15.03 -3.64
C ALA A 286 32.94 13.76 -4.46
N GLY A 287 33.57 12.74 -3.86
CA GLY A 287 33.43 11.36 -4.30
C GLY A 287 32.04 10.81 -3.96
N ILE A 288 31.45 10.03 -4.86
CA ILE A 288 30.09 9.48 -4.63
C ILE A 288 30.07 7.98 -4.90
N LEU A 289 29.81 7.21 -3.85
CA LEU A 289 29.54 5.77 -3.92
C LEU A 289 28.04 5.53 -3.85
N LYS A 290 27.47 5.00 -4.93
CA LYS A 290 26.08 4.56 -5.03
C LYS A 290 25.98 3.08 -4.68
N LEU A 291 25.07 2.75 -3.78
CA LEU A 291 24.73 1.38 -3.40
C LEU A 291 23.33 1.03 -3.92
N GLY A 292 23.27 0.15 -4.91
CA GLY A 292 22.02 -0.39 -5.44
C GLY A 292 21.67 -1.76 -4.82
N MET A 293 22.66 -2.47 -4.26
CA MET A 293 22.44 -3.64 -3.40
C MET A 293 22.81 -3.24 -1.98
N THR A 294 21.78 -3.10 -1.13
CA THR A 294 21.91 -2.57 0.24
C THR A 294 22.00 -3.66 1.30
N HIS A 295 21.79 -4.93 0.93
CA HIS A 295 22.09 -6.09 1.77
C HIS A 295 22.44 -7.31 0.91
N PRO A 296 23.54 -8.04 1.25
CA PRO A 296 24.66 -7.57 2.09
C PRO A 296 25.43 -6.43 1.39
N LEU A 297 26.04 -5.57 2.20
CA LEU A 297 26.82 -4.44 1.68
C LEU A 297 28.14 -4.91 1.06
N PRO A 298 28.65 -4.26 -0.02
CA PRO A 298 29.95 -4.56 -0.62
C PRO A 298 31.09 -4.03 0.26
N GLU A 299 31.52 -4.79 1.25
CA GLU A 299 32.46 -4.38 2.29
C GLU A 299 33.79 -3.90 1.75
N LYS A 300 34.37 -4.63 0.77
CA LYS A 300 35.66 -4.28 0.16
C LYS A 300 35.55 -2.98 -0.64
N MET A 301 34.45 -2.79 -1.37
CA MET A 301 34.21 -1.56 -2.14
C MET A 301 34.06 -0.37 -1.18
N ILE A 302 33.27 -0.51 -0.12
CA ILE A 302 33.07 0.52 0.90
C ILE A 302 34.40 0.83 1.60
N ALA A 303 35.14 -0.18 2.05
CA ALA A 303 36.45 0.00 2.69
C ALA A 303 37.43 0.77 1.81
N ARG A 304 37.51 0.43 0.52
CA ARG A 304 38.34 1.16 -0.44
C ARG A 304 37.90 2.62 -0.57
N PHE A 305 36.61 2.86 -0.67
CA PHE A 305 36.05 4.21 -0.75
C PHE A 305 36.31 5.02 0.52
N LEU A 306 36.14 4.42 1.70
CA LEU A 306 36.47 5.06 2.98
C LEU A 306 37.92 5.48 3.09
N ASN A 307 38.88 4.59 2.70
CA ASN A 307 40.32 4.87 2.76
C ASN A 307 40.77 5.99 1.79
N SER A 308 39.96 6.36 0.82
CA SER A 308 40.24 7.48 -0.08
C SER A 308 39.73 8.84 0.41
N HIS A 309 39.11 8.91 1.59
CA HIS A 309 38.52 10.12 2.14
C HIS A 309 38.75 10.26 3.65
N GLU A 310 39.05 11.46 4.11
CA GLU A 310 39.13 11.75 5.55
C GLU A 310 37.73 11.79 6.19
N LYS A 311 36.74 12.23 5.42
CA LYS A 311 35.33 12.32 5.85
C LYS A 311 34.42 11.67 4.81
N VAL A 312 33.50 10.84 5.29
CA VAL A 312 32.45 10.24 4.47
C VAL A 312 31.10 10.52 5.10
N VAL A 313 30.17 11.01 4.30
CA VAL A 313 28.80 11.32 4.71
C VAL A 313 27.87 10.27 4.15
N VAL A 314 27.09 9.60 5.01
CA VAL A 314 26.03 8.69 4.59
C VAL A 314 24.74 9.48 4.46
N VAL A 315 24.16 9.48 3.27
CA VAL A 315 22.89 10.13 2.94
C VAL A 315 21.86 9.05 2.62
N GLU A 316 20.91 8.85 3.51
CA GLU A 316 19.87 7.82 3.40
C GLU A 316 18.55 8.28 4.01
N GLU A 317 17.43 7.75 3.56
CA GLU A 317 16.11 8.00 4.15
C GLU A 317 15.86 7.09 5.36
N LEU A 318 14.91 7.48 6.21
CA LEU A 318 14.45 6.72 7.39
C LEU A 318 15.58 6.43 8.39
N GLU A 319 15.81 5.19 8.72
CA GLU A 319 16.73 4.77 9.77
C GLU A 319 18.20 4.82 9.33
N PRO A 320 19.15 4.95 10.28
CA PRO A 320 20.59 4.97 9.97
C PRO A 320 21.13 3.57 9.66
N TYR A 321 20.53 2.90 8.67
CA TYR A 321 20.85 1.54 8.27
C TYR A 321 22.23 1.43 7.62
N LEU A 322 22.48 2.25 6.58
CA LEU A 322 23.77 2.28 5.90
C LEU A 322 24.87 2.89 6.79
N GLU A 323 24.52 3.95 7.55
CA GLU A 323 25.49 4.61 8.43
C GLU A 323 26.05 3.65 9.49
N VAL A 324 25.20 2.86 10.13
CA VAL A 324 25.64 1.89 11.17
C VAL A 324 26.57 0.86 10.57
N GLN A 325 26.22 0.26 9.45
CA GLN A 325 27.04 -0.76 8.81
C GLN A 325 28.34 -0.17 8.22
N THR A 326 28.27 1.03 7.61
CA THR A 326 29.46 1.74 7.13
C THR A 326 30.43 2.05 8.28
N LYS A 327 29.92 2.44 9.45
CA LYS A 327 30.76 2.65 10.65
C LYS A 327 31.41 1.37 11.15
N ALA A 328 30.71 0.24 11.09
CA ALA A 328 31.30 -1.04 11.43
C ALA A 328 32.46 -1.40 10.49
N ILE A 329 32.24 -1.26 9.18
CA ILE A 329 33.28 -1.46 8.16
C ILE A 329 34.45 -0.48 8.37
N ALA A 330 34.16 0.79 8.64
CA ALA A 330 35.20 1.81 8.89
C ALA A 330 36.08 1.47 10.10
N LYS A 331 35.48 0.94 11.17
CA LYS A 331 36.21 0.55 12.38
C LYS A 331 37.30 -0.48 12.09
N ASP A 332 37.00 -1.45 11.21
CA ASP A 332 37.91 -2.56 10.93
C ASP A 332 38.89 -2.25 9.78
N HIS A 333 38.47 -1.44 8.79
CA HIS A 333 39.20 -1.26 7.54
C HIS A 333 39.67 0.15 7.23
N ALA A 334 39.07 1.18 7.88
CA ALA A 334 39.39 2.60 7.63
C ALA A 334 39.23 3.44 8.92
N PRO A 335 39.97 3.12 10.02
CA PRO A 335 39.73 3.70 11.34
C PRO A 335 39.98 5.21 11.42
N ASN A 336 40.68 5.78 10.44
CA ASN A 336 40.96 7.21 10.40
C ASN A 336 39.90 8.01 9.63
N THR A 337 38.97 7.37 8.96
CA THR A 337 37.87 8.02 8.24
C THR A 337 36.73 8.38 9.16
N ASP A 338 36.35 9.66 9.19
CA ASP A 338 35.19 10.12 9.96
C ASP A 338 33.90 9.88 9.20
N VAL A 339 33.07 8.95 9.67
CA VAL A 339 31.76 8.63 9.08
C VAL A 339 30.66 9.42 9.77
N LEU A 340 30.03 10.31 9.01
CA LEU A 340 28.98 11.24 9.42
C LEU A 340 27.63 10.82 8.82
N GLY A 341 26.55 11.23 9.45
CA GLY A 341 25.20 10.97 8.95
C GLY A 341 24.11 11.43 9.92
N LYS A 342 23.18 10.55 10.23
CA LYS A 342 22.08 10.81 11.15
C LYS A 342 22.47 10.69 12.62
N LEU A 343 23.38 9.77 12.95
CA LEU A 343 23.81 9.49 14.33
C LEU A 343 24.86 10.49 14.80
N LYS A 344 25.98 10.59 14.12
CA LYS A 344 27.05 11.53 14.48
C LYS A 344 26.80 12.88 13.83
N GLY A 345 26.61 13.91 14.66
CA GLY A 345 26.36 15.28 14.22
C GLY A 345 24.91 15.58 13.85
N GLN A 346 24.06 14.58 13.78
CA GLN A 346 22.61 14.72 13.45
C GLN A 346 22.36 15.64 12.24
N HIS A 347 23.12 15.39 11.16
CA HIS A 347 23.09 16.24 9.97
C HIS A 347 21.82 16.06 9.15
N PHE A 348 21.16 14.91 9.28
CA PHE A 348 19.90 14.57 8.60
C PHE A 348 18.87 14.06 9.60
N ALA A 349 17.58 14.35 9.33
CA ALA A 349 16.48 13.81 10.13
C ALA A 349 16.33 12.31 9.94
N ARG A 350 15.85 11.59 10.98
CA ARG A 350 15.48 10.17 10.89
C ARG A 350 14.05 10.00 10.40
N ALA A 351 13.18 10.94 10.70
CA ALA A 351 11.79 10.95 10.27
C ALA A 351 11.62 11.81 9.02
N GLY A 352 10.66 11.46 8.20
CA GLY A 352 10.29 12.21 7.02
C GLY A 352 11.12 11.87 5.78
N GLU A 353 10.72 12.47 4.67
CA GLU A 353 11.34 12.32 3.37
C GLU A 353 12.54 13.26 3.22
N LEU A 354 13.60 12.81 2.57
CA LEU A 354 14.69 13.68 2.15
C LEU A 354 14.32 14.48 0.90
N THR A 355 14.96 15.63 0.77
CA THR A 355 14.89 16.48 -0.41
C THR A 355 16.30 17.05 -0.69
N THR A 356 16.56 17.47 -1.91
CA THR A 356 17.81 18.15 -2.26
C THR A 356 18.14 19.30 -1.31
N ARG A 357 17.14 20.08 -0.90
CA ARG A 357 17.28 21.17 0.07
C ARG A 357 17.78 20.69 1.44
N LEU A 358 17.17 19.65 1.97
CA LEU A 358 17.55 19.09 3.28
C LEU A 358 18.94 18.50 3.25
N VAL A 359 19.28 17.80 2.16
CA VAL A 359 20.61 17.23 1.96
C VAL A 359 21.66 18.35 1.79
N ALA A 360 21.38 19.37 0.98
CA ALA A 360 22.27 20.53 0.82
C ALA A 360 22.50 21.27 2.16
N ALA A 361 21.47 21.42 2.98
CA ALA A 361 21.60 22.02 4.30
C ALA A 361 22.50 21.18 5.25
N GLY A 362 22.35 19.85 5.23
CA GLY A 362 23.21 18.93 5.98
C GLY A 362 24.65 18.98 5.51
N LEU A 363 24.90 18.89 4.21
CA LEU A 363 26.23 18.99 3.62
C LEU A 363 26.87 20.37 3.87
N SER A 364 26.10 21.45 3.81
CA SER A 364 26.59 22.81 4.15
C SER A 364 27.11 22.90 5.59
N LYS A 365 26.43 22.29 6.56
CA LYS A 365 26.89 22.24 7.95
C LYS A 365 28.20 21.47 8.12
N ILE A 366 28.38 20.41 7.32
CA ILE A 366 29.58 19.57 7.38
C ILE A 366 30.77 20.24 6.69
N THR A 367 30.56 20.89 5.54
CA THR A 367 31.61 21.42 4.68
C THR A 367 31.87 22.92 4.84
N GLY A 368 30.95 23.66 5.43
CA GLY A 368 30.97 25.12 5.49
C GLY A 368 30.63 25.83 4.17
N LYS A 369 30.42 25.08 3.06
CA LYS A 369 30.01 25.66 1.77
C LYS A 369 28.53 26.07 1.83
N LYS A 370 28.19 27.15 1.13
CA LYS A 370 26.84 27.69 1.06
C LYS A 370 26.25 27.45 -0.32
N ALA A 371 25.00 27.01 -0.37
CA ALA A 371 24.26 26.94 -1.61
C ALA A 371 24.06 28.34 -2.22
N PRO A 372 24.14 28.48 -3.56
CA PRO A 372 23.88 29.74 -4.25
C PRO A 372 22.39 30.14 -4.18
N ILE A 373 21.54 29.26 -3.71
CA ILE A 373 20.09 29.44 -3.57
C ILE A 373 19.75 29.72 -2.12
N ASP A 374 19.02 30.81 -1.87
CA ASP A 374 18.43 31.09 -0.55
C ASP A 374 17.14 30.30 -0.36
N PHE A 375 17.27 29.09 0.15
CA PHE A 375 16.13 28.21 0.44
C PHE A 375 15.15 28.83 1.44
N LYS A 376 15.63 29.63 2.39
CA LYS A 376 14.79 30.30 3.38
C LYS A 376 13.85 31.30 2.70
N GLN A 377 14.37 32.10 1.78
CA GLN A 377 13.56 33.04 1.00
C GLN A 377 12.49 32.32 0.16
N ILE A 378 12.84 31.13 -0.40
CA ILE A 378 11.89 30.31 -1.16
C ILE A 378 10.77 29.82 -0.25
N GLU A 379 11.10 29.32 0.96
CA GLU A 379 10.12 28.88 1.94
C GLU A 379 9.19 30.00 2.39
N GLU A 380 9.73 31.20 2.64
CA GLU A 380 8.95 32.36 3.02
C GLU A 380 7.98 32.79 1.91
N LYS A 381 8.44 32.78 0.67
CA LYS A 381 7.59 33.03 -0.51
C LYS A 381 6.49 31.99 -0.66
N TYR A 382 6.85 30.70 -0.51
CA TYR A 382 5.90 29.61 -0.55
C TYR A 382 4.86 29.71 0.56
N ALA A 383 5.30 29.91 1.81
CA ALA A 383 4.41 30.08 2.96
C ALA A 383 3.48 31.29 2.79
N THR A 384 3.97 32.37 2.17
CA THR A 384 3.16 33.56 1.87
C THR A 384 2.10 33.24 0.81
N ALA A 385 2.50 32.59 -0.29
CA ALA A 385 1.55 32.21 -1.35
C ALA A 385 0.53 31.16 -0.86
N ALA A 386 0.93 30.28 0.07
CA ALA A 386 0.07 29.23 0.59
C ALA A 386 -1.02 29.74 1.56
N LYS A 387 -0.85 30.95 2.16
CA LYS A 387 -1.82 31.51 3.13
C LYS A 387 -3.23 31.62 2.57
N ASP A 388 -3.35 31.96 1.29
CA ASP A 388 -4.63 32.18 0.62
C ASP A 388 -5.18 30.90 -0.04
N LEU A 389 -4.44 29.78 0.04
CA LEU A 389 -4.89 28.53 -0.53
C LEU A 389 -5.82 27.80 0.45
N PRO A 390 -6.98 27.29 -0.03
CA PRO A 390 -7.87 26.53 0.83
C PRO A 390 -7.24 25.20 1.21
N SER A 391 -7.32 24.85 2.50
CA SER A 391 -6.97 23.52 2.96
C SER A 391 -7.89 22.48 2.30
N ARG A 392 -7.31 21.40 1.78
CA ARG A 392 -8.04 20.29 1.12
C ARG A 392 -7.65 18.94 1.76
N PRO A 393 -8.01 18.74 3.03
CA PRO A 393 -7.75 17.45 3.67
C PRO A 393 -8.53 16.34 2.95
N PRO A 394 -8.05 15.09 2.96
CA PRO A 394 -8.81 13.98 2.45
C PRO A 394 -10.12 13.83 3.23
N ILE A 395 -11.22 13.67 2.51
CA ILE A 395 -12.58 13.52 3.07
C ILE A 395 -13.35 12.44 2.33
N LEU A 396 -14.39 11.90 2.97
CA LEU A 396 -15.32 10.98 2.31
C LEU A 396 -15.98 11.64 1.10
N CYS A 397 -16.10 10.92 0.00
CA CYS A 397 -16.70 11.40 -1.25
C CYS A 397 -18.16 11.86 -1.06
N ALA A 398 -18.67 12.67 -1.98
CA ALA A 398 -20.11 12.94 -2.07
C ALA A 398 -20.86 11.63 -2.35
N GLY A 399 -21.92 11.36 -1.60
CA GLY A 399 -22.69 10.13 -1.73
C GLY A 399 -22.03 8.85 -1.17
N CYS A 400 -20.90 8.96 -0.50
CA CYS A 400 -20.18 7.83 0.06
C CYS A 400 -21.05 7.01 1.04
N PRO A 401 -21.16 5.66 0.88
CA PRO A 401 -21.94 4.82 1.79
C PRO A 401 -21.38 4.84 3.22
N HIS A 402 -20.08 4.99 3.40
CA HIS A 402 -19.48 5.09 4.74
C HIS A 402 -19.96 6.31 5.51
N ARG A 403 -20.28 7.41 4.80
CA ARG A 403 -20.89 8.61 5.42
C ARG A 403 -22.25 8.31 6.02
N ALA A 404 -23.07 7.55 5.30
CA ALA A 404 -24.38 7.09 5.81
C ALA A 404 -24.21 6.15 7.00
N SER A 405 -23.27 5.21 6.90
CA SER A 405 -22.95 4.26 7.98
C SER A 405 -22.53 4.99 9.25
N TYR A 406 -21.58 5.90 9.18
CA TYR A 406 -21.11 6.64 10.35
C TYR A 406 -22.14 7.59 10.95
N TYR A 407 -22.98 8.20 10.11
CA TYR A 407 -24.13 8.94 10.60
C TYR A 407 -25.05 8.05 11.46
N VAL A 408 -25.34 6.83 11.00
CA VAL A 408 -26.19 5.87 11.75
C VAL A 408 -25.48 5.39 13.02
N ILE A 409 -24.20 5.01 12.94
CA ILE A 409 -23.41 4.53 14.07
C ILE A 409 -23.36 5.60 15.17
N LYS A 410 -23.00 6.83 14.82
CA LYS A 410 -22.95 7.94 15.77
C LYS A 410 -24.31 8.25 16.40
N LYS A 411 -25.38 8.22 15.59
CA LYS A 411 -26.75 8.49 16.07
C LYS A 411 -27.25 7.43 17.05
N VAL A 412 -26.84 6.17 16.88
CA VAL A 412 -27.29 5.06 17.72
C VAL A 412 -26.41 4.88 18.96
N GLY A 413 -25.10 4.83 18.80
CA GLY A 413 -24.15 4.61 19.89
C GLY A 413 -23.87 5.86 20.72
N GLY A 414 -23.92 7.04 20.08
CA GLY A 414 -23.67 8.33 20.74
C GLY A 414 -22.28 8.41 21.36
N GLU A 415 -22.13 9.21 22.42
CA GLU A 415 -20.86 9.39 23.15
C GLU A 415 -20.62 8.26 24.18
N ARG A 416 -21.59 7.40 24.42
CA ARG A 416 -21.46 6.29 25.38
C ARG A 416 -20.74 5.08 24.81
N ALA A 417 -20.82 4.85 23.51
CA ALA A 417 -20.11 3.76 22.86
C ALA A 417 -18.62 4.10 22.68
N VAL A 418 -17.81 3.06 22.46
CA VAL A 418 -16.43 3.18 22.01
C VAL A 418 -16.36 2.59 20.60
N TYR A 419 -15.61 3.24 19.73
CA TYR A 419 -15.53 2.95 18.30
C TYR A 419 -14.12 2.55 17.89
N PRO A 420 -13.66 1.31 18.13
CA PRO A 420 -12.47 0.81 17.48
C PRO A 420 -12.68 0.78 15.98
N ASP A 421 -11.83 1.48 15.25
CA ASP A 421 -11.90 1.63 13.80
C ASP A 421 -10.77 0.88 13.10
N ASP A 422 -10.85 0.75 11.80
CA ASP A 422 -9.90 0.02 10.98
C ASP A 422 -9.46 0.84 9.76
N ILE A 423 -8.55 0.28 8.95
CA ILE A 423 -7.89 0.98 7.86
C ILE A 423 -8.64 0.80 6.54
N GLY A 424 -9.06 1.91 5.96
CA GLY A 424 -9.77 1.97 4.68
C GLY A 424 -10.32 3.38 4.44
N CYS A 425 -11.10 3.58 3.36
CA CYS A 425 -11.75 4.87 3.08
C CYS A 425 -12.59 5.38 4.26
N TYR A 426 -13.18 4.47 5.01
CA TYR A 426 -14.03 4.78 6.16
C TYR A 426 -13.24 5.43 7.31
N ALA A 427 -11.94 5.18 7.46
CA ALA A 427 -11.09 5.89 8.43
C ALA A 427 -11.17 7.42 8.31
N LEU A 428 -11.54 7.95 7.13
CA LEU A 428 -11.80 9.39 6.96
C LEU A 428 -13.03 9.88 7.75
N GLY A 429 -13.83 8.97 8.30
CA GLY A 429 -14.96 9.29 9.18
C GLY A 429 -14.57 9.73 10.60
N ILE A 430 -13.30 9.59 10.98
CA ILE A 430 -12.76 10.12 12.25
C ILE A 430 -12.82 11.65 12.31
N ALA A 431 -12.80 12.30 11.15
CA ALA A 431 -12.86 13.75 11.07
C ALA A 431 -14.28 14.29 11.35
N PRO A 432 -14.39 15.50 11.94
CA PRO A 432 -15.68 16.18 12.07
C PRO A 432 -16.39 16.34 10.69
N PRO A 433 -17.73 16.31 10.67
CA PRO A 433 -18.63 16.24 11.80
C PRO A 433 -18.98 14.79 12.22
N LEU A 434 -18.53 13.78 11.53
CA LEU A 434 -18.86 12.38 11.82
C LEU A 434 -18.21 11.96 13.14
N GLY A 435 -16.90 12.06 13.26
CA GLY A 435 -16.19 11.82 14.52
C GLY A 435 -16.44 10.42 15.09
N VAL A 436 -16.39 9.39 14.24
CA VAL A 436 -16.50 7.97 14.62
C VAL A 436 -15.15 7.32 14.36
N GLY A 437 -14.54 6.79 15.42
CA GLY A 437 -13.20 6.21 15.42
C GLY A 437 -12.41 6.73 16.61
N ASP A 438 -12.26 5.91 17.65
CA ASP A 438 -11.55 6.27 18.89
C ASP A 438 -10.12 5.69 18.92
N ILE A 439 -9.91 4.56 18.26
CA ILE A 439 -8.60 3.88 18.18
C ILE A 439 -8.49 3.09 16.87
N MET A 440 -7.34 3.21 16.21
CA MET A 440 -7.01 2.51 14.96
C MET A 440 -5.50 2.21 14.96
N ILE A 441 -5.11 0.96 14.68
CA ILE A 441 -3.69 0.54 14.70
C ILE A 441 -3.28 -0.05 13.34
N CYS A 442 -3.85 -1.18 12.95
CA CYS A 442 -3.52 -1.88 11.70
C CYS A 442 -4.74 -2.59 11.14
N MET A 443 -4.65 -3.08 9.90
CA MET A 443 -5.76 -3.74 9.22
C MET A 443 -6.23 -4.99 9.98
N GLY A 444 -7.53 -5.06 10.29
CA GLY A 444 -8.16 -6.15 11.05
C GLY A 444 -8.15 -5.97 12.57
N ALA A 445 -7.44 -4.98 13.10
CA ALA A 445 -7.25 -4.81 14.53
C ALA A 445 -8.51 -4.33 15.28
N SER A 446 -9.47 -3.69 14.61
CA SER A 446 -10.67 -3.15 15.24
C SER A 446 -11.44 -4.20 16.06
N VAL A 447 -11.57 -5.41 15.51
CA VAL A 447 -12.29 -6.52 16.16
C VAL A 447 -11.56 -7.00 17.42
N GLY A 448 -10.21 -7.12 17.35
CA GLY A 448 -9.39 -7.52 18.51
C GLY A 448 -9.40 -6.46 19.61
N MET A 449 -9.23 -5.18 19.23
CA MET A 449 -9.28 -4.06 20.18
C MET A 449 -10.65 -3.94 20.86
N ALA A 450 -11.72 -4.14 20.10
CA ALA A 450 -13.09 -4.13 20.65
C ALA A 450 -13.25 -5.16 21.75
N GLN A 451 -12.70 -6.37 21.59
CA GLN A 451 -12.74 -7.42 22.61
C GLN A 451 -12.03 -6.98 23.89
N GLY A 452 -10.81 -6.45 23.77
CA GLY A 452 -10.06 -5.96 24.91
C GLY A 452 -10.81 -4.86 25.67
N ILE A 453 -11.36 -3.88 24.94
CA ILE A 453 -12.12 -2.75 25.52
C ILE A 453 -13.38 -3.26 26.21
N SER A 454 -14.15 -4.17 25.60
CA SER A 454 -15.39 -4.70 26.16
C SER A 454 -15.20 -5.50 27.44
N ARG A 455 -13.99 -6.03 27.69
CA ARG A 455 -13.66 -6.79 28.91
C ARG A 455 -13.43 -5.90 30.14
N VAL A 456 -13.02 -4.66 29.90
CA VAL A 456 -12.57 -3.77 30.98
C VAL A 456 -13.44 -2.53 31.16
N THR A 457 -14.43 -2.34 30.28
CA THR A 457 -15.39 -1.23 30.35
C THR A 457 -16.83 -1.73 30.28
N SER A 458 -17.75 -0.96 30.85
CA SER A 458 -19.20 -1.20 30.73
C SER A 458 -19.82 -0.51 29.50
N ARG A 459 -18.99 0.09 28.64
CA ARG A 459 -19.43 0.83 27.46
C ARG A 459 -19.75 -0.13 26.31
N ASP A 460 -20.77 0.19 25.53
CA ASP A 460 -20.99 -0.51 24.27
C ASP A 460 -19.79 -0.32 23.35
N THR A 461 -19.35 -1.39 22.70
CA THR A 461 -18.18 -1.37 21.84
C THR A 461 -18.57 -1.76 20.41
N VAL A 462 -18.41 -0.84 19.49
CA VAL A 462 -18.79 -0.97 18.08
C VAL A 462 -17.53 -0.92 17.22
N ALA A 463 -17.02 -2.09 16.84
CA ALA A 463 -15.90 -2.18 15.89
C ALA A 463 -16.39 -1.89 14.48
N THR A 464 -15.73 -0.99 13.77
CA THR A 464 -15.96 -0.74 12.34
C THR A 464 -14.83 -1.35 11.52
N ILE A 465 -15.17 -2.05 10.43
CA ILE A 465 -14.21 -2.71 9.55
C ILE A 465 -14.74 -2.73 8.11
N GLY A 466 -13.88 -2.48 7.11
CA GLY A 466 -14.27 -2.58 5.70
C GLY A 466 -14.37 -4.02 5.21
N ASP A 467 -15.03 -4.20 4.07
CA ASP A 467 -15.22 -5.50 3.41
C ASP A 467 -13.89 -6.19 3.05
N SER A 468 -12.99 -5.51 2.36
CA SER A 468 -11.66 -6.04 2.06
C SER A 468 -10.85 -6.33 3.33
N THR A 469 -10.89 -5.42 4.30
CA THR A 469 -10.17 -5.57 5.58
C THR A 469 -10.75 -6.71 6.43
N PHE A 470 -12.05 -6.99 6.33
CA PHE A 470 -12.67 -8.15 6.98
C PHE A 470 -12.03 -9.46 6.49
N PHE A 471 -11.84 -9.61 5.17
CA PHE A 471 -11.15 -10.78 4.61
C PHE A 471 -9.65 -10.77 4.91
N HIS A 472 -9.02 -9.61 4.99
CA HIS A 472 -7.59 -9.46 5.25
C HIS A 472 -7.19 -9.95 6.65
N GLY A 473 -7.84 -9.44 7.69
CA GLY A 473 -7.45 -9.71 9.09
C GLY A 473 -8.61 -9.79 10.09
N GLY A 474 -9.85 -9.51 9.68
CA GLY A 474 -11.01 -9.46 10.56
C GLY A 474 -11.53 -10.83 10.99
N ILE A 475 -11.43 -11.85 10.12
CA ILE A 475 -11.98 -13.19 10.37
C ILE A 475 -11.37 -13.85 11.61
N PRO A 476 -10.03 -13.91 11.80
CA PRO A 476 -9.43 -14.47 13.01
C PRO A 476 -9.89 -13.74 14.28
N GLY A 477 -9.99 -12.41 14.21
CA GLY A 477 -10.52 -11.60 15.31
C GLY A 477 -11.96 -11.96 15.66
N LEU A 478 -12.83 -12.19 14.65
CA LEU A 478 -14.22 -12.58 14.85
C LEU A 478 -14.35 -13.98 15.47
N VAL A 479 -13.58 -14.96 14.97
CA VAL A 479 -13.52 -16.32 15.56
C VAL A 479 -13.09 -16.24 17.03
N ASN A 480 -12.08 -15.44 17.36
CA ASN A 480 -11.64 -15.23 18.73
C ASN A 480 -12.72 -14.58 19.60
N ALA A 481 -13.50 -13.64 19.06
CA ALA A 481 -14.61 -13.00 19.76
C ALA A 481 -15.70 -14.00 20.11
N VAL A 482 -16.09 -14.85 19.18
CA VAL A 482 -17.10 -15.90 19.38
C VAL A 482 -16.60 -16.94 20.39
N TYR A 483 -15.37 -17.46 20.20
CA TYR A 483 -14.77 -18.44 21.08
C TYR A 483 -14.72 -17.98 22.55
N ASN A 484 -14.39 -16.70 22.76
CA ASN A 484 -14.28 -16.10 24.09
C ASN A 484 -15.58 -15.39 24.55
N ASN A 485 -16.66 -15.50 23.82
CA ASN A 485 -17.94 -14.87 24.11
C ASN A 485 -17.80 -13.37 24.48
N SER A 486 -17.22 -12.58 23.59
CA SER A 486 -16.98 -11.15 23.81
C SER A 486 -18.22 -10.35 23.41
N LYS A 487 -18.76 -9.53 24.32
CA LYS A 487 -19.90 -8.63 24.02
C LYS A 487 -19.40 -7.46 23.15
N ILE A 488 -19.37 -7.65 21.84
CA ILE A 488 -19.02 -6.63 20.85
C ILE A 488 -19.99 -6.62 19.68
N THR A 489 -20.17 -5.46 19.07
CA THR A 489 -20.86 -5.35 17.78
C THR A 489 -19.84 -5.02 16.70
N VAL A 490 -19.73 -5.85 15.67
CA VAL A 490 -18.88 -5.61 14.50
C VAL A 490 -19.76 -5.09 13.37
N VAL A 491 -19.46 -3.87 12.91
CA VAL A 491 -20.14 -3.27 11.75
C VAL A 491 -19.19 -3.36 10.54
N VAL A 492 -19.56 -4.24 9.59
CA VAL A 492 -18.79 -4.37 8.35
C VAL A 492 -19.32 -3.38 7.32
N LEU A 493 -18.46 -2.49 6.87
CA LEU A 493 -18.74 -1.42 5.91
C LEU A 493 -18.47 -1.92 4.49
N ASP A 494 -19.45 -2.63 3.91
CA ASP A 494 -19.34 -3.33 2.63
C ASP A 494 -19.69 -2.40 1.45
N ASN A 495 -18.67 -1.88 0.79
CA ASN A 495 -18.80 -1.03 -0.40
C ASN A 495 -18.48 -1.75 -1.72
N LEU A 496 -18.25 -3.07 -1.67
CA LEU A 496 -17.97 -3.94 -2.81
C LEU A 496 -16.67 -3.59 -3.56
N ALA A 497 -15.65 -3.05 -2.86
CA ALA A 497 -14.37 -2.71 -3.48
C ALA A 497 -13.27 -2.46 -2.44
N THR A 498 -12.03 -2.79 -2.76
CA THR A 498 -10.85 -2.23 -2.09
C THR A 498 -10.62 -0.81 -2.63
N ALA A 499 -11.46 0.14 -2.15
CA ALA A 499 -11.66 1.42 -2.85
C ALA A 499 -10.52 2.42 -2.65
N MET A 500 -9.87 2.43 -1.48
CA MET A 500 -8.85 3.44 -1.13
C MET A 500 -7.62 3.39 -2.05
N THR A 501 -7.24 2.21 -2.50
CA THR A 501 -6.04 1.96 -3.28
C THR A 501 -6.27 1.90 -4.80
N GLY A 502 -7.53 1.98 -5.27
CA GLY A 502 -7.83 1.98 -6.70
C GLY A 502 -9.03 1.11 -7.12
N HIS A 503 -9.88 0.69 -6.19
CA HIS A 503 -11.06 -0.15 -6.42
C HIS A 503 -10.73 -1.59 -6.88
N GLN A 504 -9.64 -2.14 -6.37
CA GLN A 504 -9.24 -3.51 -6.67
C GLN A 504 -10.29 -4.51 -6.18
N PRO A 505 -10.41 -5.68 -6.85
CA PRO A 505 -11.31 -6.73 -6.42
C PRO A 505 -10.82 -7.42 -5.14
N HIS A 506 -11.78 -7.98 -4.38
CA HIS A 506 -11.54 -8.84 -3.24
C HIS A 506 -12.61 -9.96 -3.25
N PRO A 507 -12.55 -11.01 -2.40
CA PRO A 507 -13.47 -12.15 -2.47
C PRO A 507 -14.96 -11.79 -2.47
N GLY A 508 -15.36 -10.69 -1.83
CA GLY A 508 -16.73 -10.20 -1.81
C GLY A 508 -17.21 -9.49 -3.08
N THR A 509 -16.36 -9.21 -4.06
CA THR A 509 -16.72 -8.40 -5.24
C THR A 509 -17.30 -9.22 -6.40
N GLY A 510 -16.93 -10.49 -6.53
CA GLY A 510 -17.33 -11.36 -7.64
C GLY A 510 -16.48 -11.21 -8.90
N SER A 511 -15.30 -10.61 -8.81
CA SER A 511 -14.30 -10.53 -9.90
C SER A 511 -12.91 -10.82 -9.36
N THR A 512 -12.00 -11.26 -10.26
CA THR A 512 -10.59 -11.54 -9.93
C THR A 512 -9.66 -10.52 -10.58
N GLY A 513 -8.38 -10.51 -10.17
CA GLY A 513 -7.33 -9.72 -10.81
C GLY A 513 -7.12 -10.02 -12.31
N MET A 514 -7.52 -11.21 -12.77
CA MET A 514 -7.52 -11.60 -14.18
C MET A 514 -8.79 -11.18 -14.94
N GLY A 515 -9.69 -10.41 -14.30
CA GLY A 515 -10.96 -9.98 -14.89
C GLY A 515 -12.03 -11.08 -14.99
N ALA A 516 -11.77 -12.29 -14.48
CA ALA A 516 -12.73 -13.37 -14.50
C ALA A 516 -13.85 -13.14 -13.46
N SER A 517 -15.11 -13.41 -13.87
CA SER A 517 -16.23 -13.45 -12.94
C SER A 517 -16.16 -14.71 -12.07
N ARG A 518 -16.45 -14.55 -10.77
CA ARG A 518 -16.52 -15.64 -9.78
C ARG A 518 -17.70 -15.44 -8.85
N GLU A 519 -18.08 -16.49 -8.16
CA GLU A 519 -19.06 -16.40 -7.08
C GLU A 519 -18.49 -15.56 -5.93
N ARG A 520 -19.32 -14.72 -5.36
CA ARG A 520 -18.95 -13.85 -4.24
C ARG A 520 -18.89 -14.64 -2.94
N VAL A 521 -17.84 -14.42 -2.16
CA VAL A 521 -17.80 -14.85 -0.76
C VAL A 521 -18.61 -13.85 0.07
N LEU A 522 -19.77 -14.26 0.58
CA LEU A 522 -20.66 -13.37 1.31
C LEU A 522 -20.20 -13.22 2.77
N ILE A 523 -19.99 -12.00 3.20
CA ILE A 523 -19.49 -11.66 4.55
C ILE A 523 -20.41 -12.21 5.62
N GLU A 524 -21.73 -12.10 5.44
CA GLU A 524 -22.75 -12.62 6.37
C GLU A 524 -22.65 -14.15 6.54
N ARG A 525 -22.36 -14.88 5.46
CA ARG A 525 -22.17 -16.32 5.54
C ARG A 525 -20.89 -16.72 6.25
N VAL A 526 -19.83 -15.93 6.04
CA VAL A 526 -18.57 -16.13 6.78
C VAL A 526 -18.77 -15.86 8.26
N ALA A 527 -19.47 -14.79 8.62
CA ALA A 527 -19.78 -14.46 10.02
C ALA A 527 -20.63 -15.53 10.70
N GLU A 528 -21.68 -16.04 10.02
CA GLU A 528 -22.49 -17.17 10.47
C GLU A 528 -21.62 -18.42 10.65
N GLY A 529 -20.75 -18.72 9.69
CA GLY A 529 -19.78 -19.85 9.74
C GLY A 529 -18.78 -19.74 10.89
N CYS A 530 -18.41 -18.52 11.32
CA CYS A 530 -17.62 -18.29 12.52
C CYS A 530 -18.40 -18.52 13.83
N GLY A 531 -19.73 -18.75 13.76
CA GLY A 531 -20.59 -19.02 14.91
C GLY A 531 -21.33 -17.79 15.47
N VAL A 532 -21.34 -16.66 14.77
CA VAL A 532 -22.12 -15.47 15.16
C VAL A 532 -23.60 -15.74 14.98
N LYS A 533 -24.39 -15.57 16.05
CA LYS A 533 -25.85 -15.84 16.03
C LYS A 533 -26.67 -14.67 15.49
N TYR A 534 -26.25 -13.46 15.76
CA TYR A 534 -26.92 -12.26 15.25
C TYR A 534 -26.12 -11.67 14.08
N VAL A 535 -26.54 -11.95 12.87
CA VAL A 535 -25.98 -11.40 11.63
C VAL A 535 -27.08 -10.72 10.83
N ARG A 536 -26.91 -9.47 10.44
CA ARG A 536 -27.89 -8.72 9.64
C ARG A 536 -27.19 -7.94 8.54
N VAL A 537 -27.83 -7.87 7.37
CA VAL A 537 -27.39 -7.07 6.23
C VAL A 537 -28.43 -5.97 5.99
N VAL A 538 -27.99 -4.73 5.91
CA VAL A 538 -28.89 -3.58 5.70
C VAL A 538 -28.19 -2.48 4.88
N ASN A 539 -28.98 -1.74 4.09
CA ASN A 539 -28.47 -0.59 3.36
C ASN A 539 -28.36 0.63 4.30
N PRO A 540 -27.17 1.22 4.51
CA PRO A 540 -26.97 2.35 5.43
C PRO A 540 -27.71 3.63 5.02
N PHE A 541 -28.09 3.78 3.74
CA PHE A 541 -28.89 4.92 3.29
C PHE A 541 -30.34 4.84 3.78
N ARG A 542 -30.83 3.65 4.12
CA ARG A 542 -32.10 3.46 4.86
C ARG A 542 -31.88 3.70 6.35
N THR A 543 -31.58 4.94 6.71
CA THR A 543 -31.04 5.32 8.02
C THR A 543 -31.91 4.90 9.22
N ARG A 544 -33.26 4.81 9.06
CA ARG A 544 -34.17 4.35 10.11
C ARG A 544 -34.06 2.85 10.35
N GLU A 545 -34.07 2.06 9.26
CA GLU A 545 -33.93 0.60 9.29
C GLU A 545 -32.53 0.21 9.83
N ALA A 546 -31.47 0.81 9.26
CA ALA A 546 -30.10 0.59 9.70
C ALA A 546 -29.91 0.92 11.20
N GLY A 547 -30.54 2.00 11.66
CA GLY A 547 -30.51 2.38 13.07
C GLY A 547 -31.27 1.39 13.99
N ALA A 548 -32.37 0.84 13.54
CA ALA A 548 -33.10 -0.18 14.30
C ALA A 548 -32.29 -1.48 14.42
N VAL A 549 -31.73 -1.96 13.31
CA VAL A 549 -30.87 -3.15 13.27
C VAL A 549 -29.63 -2.99 14.16
N LEU A 550 -28.98 -1.83 14.13
CA LEU A 550 -27.81 -1.58 14.98
C LEU A 550 -28.19 -1.52 16.48
N LYS A 551 -29.34 -0.97 16.82
CA LYS A 551 -29.84 -0.99 18.22
C LYS A 551 -30.09 -2.41 18.73
N GLU A 552 -30.68 -3.27 17.91
CA GLU A 552 -30.87 -4.69 18.24
C GLU A 552 -29.53 -5.42 18.41
N ALA A 553 -28.52 -5.11 17.55
CA ALA A 553 -27.20 -5.67 17.65
C ALA A 553 -26.49 -5.30 18.97
N LEU A 554 -26.63 -4.05 19.42
CA LEU A 554 -26.06 -3.58 20.71
C LEU A 554 -26.70 -4.24 21.93
N GLN A 555 -27.92 -4.76 21.81
CA GLN A 555 -28.63 -5.47 22.89
C GLN A 555 -28.15 -6.93 23.04
N GLN A 556 -27.40 -7.45 22.08
CA GLN A 556 -26.90 -8.82 22.16
C GLN A 556 -25.90 -8.95 23.32
N THR A 557 -25.89 -10.09 23.97
CA THR A 557 -24.94 -10.45 25.04
C THR A 557 -23.74 -11.21 24.51
N GLU A 558 -23.79 -11.63 23.25
CA GLU A 558 -22.77 -12.35 22.50
C GLU A 558 -22.30 -11.47 21.32
N PRO A 559 -21.21 -11.83 20.61
CA PRO A 559 -20.79 -11.09 19.42
C PRO A 559 -21.89 -10.97 18.39
N SER A 560 -22.08 -9.77 17.85
CA SER A 560 -23.05 -9.49 16.79
C SER A 560 -22.35 -8.86 15.57
N VAL A 561 -22.87 -9.14 14.37
CA VAL A 561 -22.35 -8.59 13.11
C VAL A 561 -23.47 -7.90 12.34
N VAL A 562 -23.23 -6.67 11.95
CA VAL A 562 -24.11 -5.91 11.05
C VAL A 562 -23.31 -5.53 9.80
N VAL A 563 -23.76 -5.98 8.63
CA VAL A 563 -23.16 -5.62 7.34
C VAL A 563 -23.90 -4.44 6.75
N PHE A 564 -23.30 -3.28 6.73
CA PHE A 564 -23.80 -2.08 6.06
C PHE A 564 -23.38 -2.11 4.60
N ARG A 565 -24.25 -2.64 3.71
CA ARG A 565 -23.95 -2.87 2.30
C ARG A 565 -24.56 -1.81 1.40
N ALA A 566 -23.71 -1.08 0.69
CA ALA A 566 -24.07 -0.23 -0.43
C ALA A 566 -22.84 0.02 -1.31
N PRO A 567 -22.98 0.02 -2.65
CA PRO A 567 -21.83 0.10 -3.55
C PRO A 567 -21.05 1.41 -3.40
N CYS A 568 -19.73 1.36 -3.67
CA CYS A 568 -18.90 2.56 -3.75
C CYS A 568 -19.49 3.54 -4.79
N THR A 569 -19.80 4.75 -4.35
CA THR A 569 -20.45 5.75 -5.21
C THR A 569 -19.70 6.08 -6.48
N LEU A 570 -18.34 6.07 -6.44
CA LEU A 570 -17.55 6.35 -7.63
C LEU A 570 -17.67 5.23 -8.67
N MET A 571 -17.72 3.98 -8.23
CA MET A 571 -17.95 2.82 -9.13
C MET A 571 -19.37 2.81 -9.66
N ASP A 572 -20.36 3.01 -8.81
CA ASP A 572 -21.78 3.07 -9.19
C ASP A 572 -22.03 4.21 -10.20
N ALA A 573 -21.45 5.39 -9.97
CA ALA A 573 -21.57 6.51 -10.92
C ALA A 573 -20.89 6.23 -12.26
N ARG A 574 -19.75 5.52 -12.28
CA ARG A 574 -19.11 5.09 -13.54
C ARG A 574 -19.98 4.12 -14.30
N GLU A 575 -20.56 3.14 -13.61
CA GLU A 575 -21.45 2.14 -14.21
C GLU A 575 -22.74 2.77 -14.74
N LYS A 576 -23.38 3.64 -13.96
CA LYS A 576 -24.56 4.39 -14.39
C LYS A 576 -24.30 5.25 -15.63
N ARG A 577 -23.14 5.95 -15.68
CA ARG A 577 -22.73 6.70 -16.89
C ARG A 577 -22.57 5.80 -18.11
N ARG A 578 -21.95 4.63 -17.96
CA ARG A 578 -21.79 3.66 -19.06
C ARG A 578 -23.14 3.19 -19.60
N ARG A 579 -24.15 3.06 -18.73
CA ARG A 579 -25.53 2.68 -19.09
C ARG A 579 -26.40 3.85 -19.52
N GLY A 580 -25.88 5.07 -19.54
CA GLY A 580 -26.67 6.27 -19.87
C GLY A 580 -27.71 6.65 -18.83
N VAL A 581 -27.58 6.15 -17.59
CA VAL A 581 -28.52 6.43 -16.49
C VAL A 581 -28.06 7.68 -15.74
N GLY A 582 -28.82 8.76 -15.86
CA GLY A 582 -28.62 9.99 -15.07
C GLY A 582 -29.19 9.82 -13.66
N VAL A 583 -28.44 10.27 -12.65
CA VAL A 583 -28.94 10.36 -11.27
C VAL A 583 -29.20 11.84 -10.96
N PRO A 584 -30.46 12.25 -10.75
CA PRO A 584 -30.75 13.66 -10.48
C PRO A 584 -30.15 14.07 -9.12
N PRO A 585 -29.52 15.26 -9.03
CA PRO A 585 -28.99 15.76 -7.78
C PRO A 585 -30.13 16.11 -6.82
N SER A 586 -29.85 16.06 -5.51
CA SER A 586 -30.75 16.62 -4.51
C SER A 586 -30.79 18.14 -4.57
N ARG A 587 -31.90 18.76 -4.19
CA ARG A 587 -32.11 20.22 -4.20
C ARG A 587 -32.71 20.70 -2.88
N ILE A 588 -32.26 21.87 -2.42
CA ILE A 588 -32.86 22.55 -1.28
C ILE A 588 -34.01 23.42 -1.75
N THR A 589 -35.17 23.28 -1.13
CA THR A 589 -36.38 24.02 -1.45
C THR A 589 -36.55 25.25 -0.55
N GLU A 590 -37.55 26.08 -0.85
CA GLU A 590 -37.92 27.29 -0.07
C GLU A 590 -38.34 26.98 1.38
N LYS A 591 -38.68 25.70 1.69
CA LYS A 591 -38.97 25.26 3.05
C LYS A 591 -37.72 25.25 3.97
N CYS A 592 -36.55 25.57 3.43
CA CYS A 592 -35.31 25.54 4.21
C CYS A 592 -35.26 26.69 5.23
N THR A 593 -35.20 26.36 6.48
CA THR A 593 -35.05 27.29 7.60
C THR A 593 -33.62 27.69 7.89
N ASN A 594 -32.68 27.23 7.07
CA ASN A 594 -31.25 27.46 7.22
C ASN A 594 -30.67 26.96 8.58
N CYS A 595 -31.21 25.88 9.11
CA CYS A 595 -30.78 25.29 10.39
C CYS A 595 -29.40 24.61 10.34
N MET A 596 -28.80 24.45 9.17
CA MET A 596 -27.49 23.83 8.93
C MET A 596 -27.34 22.37 9.38
N ALA A 597 -28.44 21.65 9.68
CA ALA A 597 -28.37 20.26 10.13
C ALA A 597 -27.68 19.35 9.08
N CYS A 598 -28.01 19.53 7.79
CA CYS A 598 -27.37 18.78 6.70
C CYS A 598 -25.85 19.01 6.58
N VAL A 599 -25.37 20.18 6.95
CA VAL A 599 -23.93 20.51 6.99
C VAL A 599 -23.28 19.90 8.22
N ARG A 600 -23.83 20.21 9.42
CA ARG A 600 -23.23 19.85 10.71
C ARG A 600 -23.28 18.35 11.03
N LEU A 601 -24.21 17.60 10.45
CA LEU A 601 -24.36 16.16 10.72
C LEU A 601 -23.70 15.30 9.65
N LEU A 602 -23.56 15.80 8.42
CA LEU A 602 -23.04 14.97 7.33
C LEU A 602 -21.63 15.38 6.84
N GLY A 603 -21.30 16.66 6.81
CA GLY A 603 -20.05 17.13 6.20
C GLY A 603 -19.89 16.71 4.73
N CYS A 604 -21.00 16.62 3.98
CA CYS A 604 -20.96 16.19 2.58
C CYS A 604 -20.32 17.27 1.70
N PRO A 605 -19.31 16.97 0.86
CA PRO A 605 -18.64 17.99 0.03
C PRO A 605 -19.55 18.59 -1.04
N ALA A 606 -20.67 17.95 -1.37
CA ALA A 606 -21.68 18.54 -2.26
C ALA A 606 -22.59 19.56 -1.56
N ILE A 607 -22.52 19.71 -0.22
CA ILE A 607 -23.29 20.71 0.51
C ILE A 607 -22.35 21.85 0.89
N VAL A 608 -22.45 22.96 0.18
CA VAL A 608 -21.63 24.16 0.39
C VAL A 608 -22.41 25.22 1.16
N VAL A 609 -21.69 26.13 1.83
CA VAL A 609 -22.29 27.27 2.53
C VAL A 609 -21.89 28.55 1.79
N GLU A 610 -22.85 29.23 1.18
CA GLU A 610 -22.66 30.47 0.47
C GLU A 610 -23.56 31.57 1.06
N GLY A 611 -22.99 32.71 1.42
CA GLY A 611 -23.74 33.80 2.05
C GLY A 611 -24.49 33.40 3.33
N GLY A 612 -23.93 32.45 4.10
CA GLY A 612 -24.56 31.92 5.31
C GLY A 612 -25.73 30.96 5.08
N LYS A 613 -25.98 30.53 3.83
CA LYS A 613 -27.03 29.57 3.47
C LYS A 613 -26.45 28.29 2.90
N ALA A 614 -27.06 27.16 3.25
CA ALA A 614 -26.70 25.87 2.68
C ALA A 614 -27.22 25.76 1.24
N ARG A 615 -26.35 25.34 0.32
CA ARG A 615 -26.67 25.03 -1.07
C ARG A 615 -26.12 23.66 -1.45
N ILE A 616 -26.76 22.96 -2.37
CA ILE A 616 -26.21 21.73 -2.96
C ILE A 616 -25.58 22.08 -4.30
N ASP A 617 -24.30 21.75 -4.44
CA ASP A 617 -23.58 21.79 -5.72
C ASP A 617 -24.01 20.57 -6.56
N GLU A 618 -24.80 20.84 -7.58
CA GLU A 618 -25.37 19.81 -8.46
C GLU A 618 -24.30 19.04 -9.23
N SER A 619 -23.15 19.67 -9.52
CA SER A 619 -22.04 19.03 -10.25
C SER A 619 -21.31 17.97 -9.42
N THR A 620 -21.28 18.17 -8.11
CA THR A 620 -20.62 17.26 -7.13
C THR A 620 -21.63 16.27 -6.52
N CYS A 621 -22.92 16.57 -6.52
CA CYS A 621 -23.95 15.77 -5.87
C CYS A 621 -24.16 14.43 -6.57
N ALA A 622 -23.99 13.33 -5.83
CA ALA A 622 -24.23 11.98 -6.33
C ALA A 622 -25.70 11.51 -6.25
N GLY A 623 -26.62 12.34 -5.80
CA GLY A 623 -28.05 12.00 -5.72
C GLY A 623 -28.41 10.88 -4.73
N CYS A 624 -27.58 10.61 -3.72
CA CYS A 624 -27.75 9.49 -2.79
C CYS A 624 -28.91 9.64 -1.79
N GLY A 625 -29.49 10.84 -1.64
CA GLY A 625 -30.64 11.11 -0.76
C GLY A 625 -30.36 11.15 0.75
N LEU A 626 -29.13 10.92 1.22
CA LEU A 626 -28.81 10.93 2.66
C LEU A 626 -29.22 12.25 3.36
N CYS A 627 -29.00 13.37 2.70
CA CYS A 627 -29.35 14.69 3.23
C CYS A 627 -30.87 14.88 3.38
N ILE A 628 -31.68 14.17 2.60
CA ILE A 628 -33.15 14.17 2.71
C ILE A 628 -33.57 13.55 4.06
N SER A 629 -32.98 12.40 4.41
CA SER A 629 -33.29 11.68 5.65
C SER A 629 -32.83 12.41 6.92
N VAL A 630 -31.93 13.39 6.78
CA VAL A 630 -31.35 14.19 7.88
C VAL A 630 -32.05 15.52 8.05
N CYS A 631 -32.75 16.01 7.02
CA CYS A 631 -33.44 17.32 7.09
C CYS A 631 -34.67 17.26 7.98
N PRO A 632 -34.69 17.96 9.14
CA PRO A 632 -35.83 17.90 10.07
C PRO A 632 -37.09 18.58 9.52
N PHE A 633 -36.96 19.43 8.50
CA PHE A 633 -38.04 20.22 7.91
C PHE A 633 -38.53 19.69 6.56
N GLY A 634 -37.98 18.56 6.07
CA GLY A 634 -38.31 18.04 4.74
C GLY A 634 -38.02 19.03 3.59
N ALA A 635 -37.05 19.91 3.80
CA ALA A 635 -36.70 20.97 2.85
C ALA A 635 -35.74 20.53 1.74
N ILE A 636 -35.28 19.27 1.74
CA ILE A 636 -34.41 18.72 0.71
C ILE A 636 -35.19 17.68 -0.09
N GLN A 637 -35.18 17.83 -1.41
CA GLN A 637 -35.86 16.94 -2.35
C GLN A 637 -34.85 16.34 -3.34
N GLY A 638 -35.16 15.16 -3.89
CA GLY A 638 -34.34 14.42 -4.84
C GLY A 638 -34.69 12.95 -4.86
N SER A 639 -33.90 12.12 -5.55
CA SER A 639 -34.03 10.67 -5.48
C SER A 639 -33.64 10.20 -4.09
N CYS A 640 -34.57 9.63 -3.32
CA CYS A 640 -34.22 8.79 -2.17
C CYS A 640 -33.70 7.46 -2.69
N ALA A 641 -32.67 6.90 -2.08
CA ALA A 641 -32.37 5.49 -2.18
C ALA A 641 -33.51 4.73 -1.44
N GLU A 642 -34.50 4.23 -2.18
CA GLU A 642 -35.52 3.33 -1.67
C GLU A 642 -34.93 1.96 -1.32
#